data_12d55dd13da4bcc70ca619cc4c7e6aac
#
_entry.id   12d55dd13da4bcc70ca619cc4c7e6aac
#
_cell.length_a   1.000
_cell.length_b   1.000
_cell.length_c   1.000
_cell.angle_alpha   90.00
_cell.angle_beta   90.00
_cell.angle_gamma   90.00
#
_symmetry.space_group_name_H-M   'P 1'
#
loop_
_entity.id
_entity.type
_entity.pdbx_description
1 polymer ?
#
loop_
_entity_poly.entity_id
_entity_poly.type
_entity_poly.pdbx_seq_one_letter_code
_entity_poly.pdbx_strand_id
1 'polypeptide(L)'
;LHVWQFWRFAFLNESRLELISRYKQDGNRVERMGLLKVARRLPVGAEVVAAGGGVHFRVWAPRRARVEVVFESEEEQASIELSDGGRASFELEAEDGGYFSGLAPGACEGKLYRFRLDGADYLYPDPVSRFQPRGPHGPSRVIDPARFRWTDAEWKGARFKGQVIYELHVGTFTREGTLKAAARELNELASLGVTCVELMPVSEFPGRFGWGYDGVCMFAPSRLYGEPDDLRRFVDEAHRLGLAVILDVVYNHFGPDGNYLAQFADTYFTDRHKTEWGEGINFDGETSPPVREFFISNARYWVEEFHFDGLRLDATQSIKDDSDEHIIAALTREVREAARGRATINVGENEPQETRMVLPIERGGLGLDGLWNDDFHHSAMVALTGRSEAYYSDYRGTPQEFVSAAKYGFLYQGQRYKWQRHRRGTPTFGLSPEVFINFTQNHDQVANSARGLRAHRLTSPGRMRAMTALLLLSPGTPMLFMGQEFASSAPFHYFADHEMELAAKVRRGRVEFLAQFRSIASGQTREQLAAPEDAETFERCKLDFKERETHKEVYDLHRDLLRLRRTDAVFSAQRLRGVDGAVLGVESFVLRFFGNDTDEDADDRLLIVNLGPDFNLNPAPEPLLAPPVGKVWMLAWSSEDWRYGGSGTPLPETKNNWCLPGRSALVMRPAPVGTVPDPAGYGGGPSEEEETRKDALESWEED
;
A
#
# COMPACT_ATOMS: atom_id res chain seq x y z
N LEU A 1 42.13 0.88 -17.52
CA LEU A 1 41.78 1.62 -18.75
C LEU A 1 41.81 0.67 -19.94
N HIS A 2 40.73 0.54 -20.70
CA HIS A 2 40.52 -0.27 -21.90
C HIS A 2 40.46 -1.79 -21.66
N VAL A 3 39.24 -2.30 -21.54
CA VAL A 3 38.64 -3.48 -22.17
C VAL A 3 37.29 -3.73 -21.49
N TRP A 4 36.27 -2.89 -21.72
CA TRP A 4 34.85 -3.17 -21.43
C TRP A 4 33.95 -2.20 -22.21
N GLN A 5 34.08 -2.24 -23.53
CA GLN A 5 33.12 -1.66 -24.46
C GLN A 5 33.12 -2.54 -25.71
N PHE A 6 32.36 -3.61 -25.70
CA PHE A 6 31.95 -4.35 -26.92
C PHE A 6 31.06 -5.55 -26.53
N TRP A 7 29.86 -5.31 -26.02
CA TRP A 7 28.75 -6.27 -25.97
C TRP A 7 27.44 -5.53 -25.63
N ARG A 8 27.16 -4.50 -26.40
CA ARG A 8 25.80 -3.92 -26.49
C ARG A 8 25.55 -3.64 -27.97
N PHE A 9 24.52 -4.20 -28.52
CA PHE A 9 24.03 -4.20 -29.90
C PHE A 9 24.32 -5.47 -30.68
N ALA A 10 23.56 -6.53 -30.39
CA ALA A 10 23.20 -7.57 -31.35
C ALA A 10 22.25 -8.57 -30.70
N PHE A 11 20.99 -8.20 -30.42
CA PHE A 11 19.87 -9.15 -30.26
C PHE A 11 18.54 -8.36 -30.22
N LEU A 12 18.26 -7.67 -31.31
CA LEU A 12 16.92 -7.26 -31.67
C LEU A 12 16.79 -7.31 -33.20
N ASN A 13 15.90 -8.14 -33.67
CA ASN A 13 15.50 -8.41 -35.04
C ASN A 13 16.26 -9.58 -35.70
N GLU A 14 15.64 -10.76 -35.56
CA GLU A 14 15.47 -11.75 -36.62
C GLU A 14 14.98 -13.05 -35.99
N SER A 15 13.68 -13.26 -35.93
CA SER A 15 13.04 -14.57 -35.93
C SER A 15 11.52 -14.46 -35.99
N ARG A 16 11.03 -13.79 -37.01
CA ARG A 16 9.68 -14.05 -37.52
C ARG A 16 9.85 -14.70 -38.88
N LEU A 17 9.19 -15.87 -39.06
CA LEU A 17 8.98 -16.58 -40.31
C LEU A 17 10.12 -17.51 -40.71
N GLU A 18 10.02 -18.79 -40.24
CA GLU A 18 10.29 -19.98 -41.03
C GLU A 18 9.93 -21.25 -40.25
N LEU A 19 8.67 -21.64 -40.25
CA LEU A 19 8.27 -23.00 -39.86
C LEU A 19 6.86 -23.33 -40.39
N ILE A 20 6.75 -23.37 -41.72
CA ILE A 20 5.69 -24.14 -42.38
C ILE A 20 6.32 -24.76 -43.58
N SER A 21 6.47 -26.05 -43.57
CA SER A 21 6.64 -27.00 -44.65
C SER A 21 7.71 -28.05 -44.35
N ARG A 22 7.25 -29.20 -43.89
CA ARG A 22 7.65 -30.53 -44.33
C ARG A 22 7.04 -31.62 -43.44
N TYR A 23 5.80 -31.94 -43.71
CA TYR A 23 5.31 -33.29 -43.39
C TYR A 23 5.62 -34.17 -44.61
N LYS A 24 6.50 -35.14 -44.46
CA LYS A 24 6.53 -36.36 -45.26
C LYS A 24 6.58 -37.54 -44.30
N GLN A 25 5.57 -38.38 -44.44
CA GLN A 25 5.51 -39.71 -43.82
C GLN A 25 6.70 -40.55 -44.30
N ASP A 26 7.46 -41.12 -43.38
CA ASP A 26 8.15 -42.41 -43.53
C ASP A 26 8.24 -43.06 -42.15
N GLY A 27 7.88 -44.34 -42.13
CA GLY A 27 7.70 -45.11 -40.91
C GLY A 27 9.01 -45.49 -40.22
N ASN A 28 8.88 -45.71 -38.90
CA ASN A 28 9.86 -46.29 -38.00
C ASN A 28 11.18 -45.54 -37.78
N ARG A 29 11.09 -44.51 -36.95
CA ARG A 29 12.06 -44.14 -35.89
C ARG A 29 11.47 -43.01 -35.06
N VAL A 30 11.14 -43.29 -33.83
CA VAL A 30 10.88 -42.23 -32.85
C VAL A 30 12.24 -41.57 -32.55
N GLU A 31 12.63 -40.60 -33.36
CA GLU A 31 13.69 -39.67 -32.97
C GLU A 31 13.13 -38.76 -31.90
N ARG A 32 13.79 -38.71 -30.74
CA ARG A 32 13.55 -37.70 -29.70
C ARG A 32 13.54 -36.30 -30.36
N MET A 33 12.35 -35.74 -30.52
CA MET A 33 12.23 -34.33 -30.90
C MET A 33 12.92 -33.54 -29.82
N GLY A 34 13.98 -32.83 -30.19
CA GLY A 34 14.67 -31.91 -29.28
C GLY A 34 13.66 -30.94 -28.66
N LEU A 35 13.79 -30.72 -27.35
CA LEU A 35 13.02 -29.80 -26.58
C LEU A 35 12.87 -28.48 -27.35
N LEU A 36 11.67 -28.19 -27.82
CA LEU A 36 11.27 -26.82 -28.21
C LEU A 36 11.39 -25.96 -26.97
N LYS A 37 12.45 -25.16 -26.86
CA LYS A 37 12.54 -24.13 -25.80
C LYS A 37 11.41 -23.16 -26.03
N VAL A 38 10.31 -23.33 -25.28
CA VAL A 38 9.21 -22.37 -25.24
C VAL A 38 9.74 -21.11 -24.54
N ALA A 39 9.68 -19.96 -25.23
CA ALA A 39 10.02 -18.69 -24.62
C ALA A 39 8.96 -18.36 -23.56
N ARG A 40 9.37 -18.33 -22.29
CA ARG A 40 8.52 -18.00 -21.16
C ARG A 40 8.70 -16.53 -20.75
N ARG A 41 7.62 -15.91 -20.25
CA ARG A 41 7.66 -14.56 -19.66
C ARG A 41 8.11 -14.62 -18.20
N LEU A 42 7.61 -15.61 -17.46
CA LEU A 42 7.98 -15.87 -16.07
C LEU A 42 8.68 -17.22 -15.94
N PRO A 43 9.60 -17.35 -14.97
CA PRO A 43 10.42 -18.55 -14.84
C PRO A 43 9.62 -19.80 -14.46
N VAL A 44 8.46 -19.64 -13.80
CA VAL A 44 7.63 -20.72 -13.26
C VAL A 44 6.13 -20.47 -13.51
N GLY A 45 5.32 -21.53 -13.39
CA GLY A 45 3.86 -21.48 -13.50
C GLY A 45 3.33 -21.97 -14.85
N ALA A 46 2.02 -21.89 -15.02
CA ALA A 46 1.32 -22.24 -16.26
C ALA A 46 1.24 -21.02 -17.20
N GLU A 47 1.71 -21.18 -18.43
CA GLU A 47 1.64 -20.14 -19.47
C GLU A 47 0.97 -20.65 -20.73
N VAL A 48 -0.03 -19.90 -21.22
CA VAL A 48 -0.68 -20.16 -22.50
C VAL A 48 0.29 -19.82 -23.62
N VAL A 49 0.56 -20.78 -24.50
CA VAL A 49 1.44 -20.60 -25.66
C VAL A 49 0.64 -19.98 -26.80
N ALA A 50 1.15 -18.91 -27.38
CA ALA A 50 0.50 -18.22 -28.49
C ALA A 50 0.18 -19.15 -29.67
N ALA A 51 -0.85 -18.82 -30.47
CA ALA A 51 -1.31 -19.54 -31.63
C ALA A 51 -1.87 -20.96 -31.39
N GLY A 52 -2.47 -21.19 -30.22
CA GLY A 52 -3.14 -22.47 -29.94
C GLY A 52 -2.18 -23.64 -29.63
N GLY A 53 -0.94 -23.32 -29.26
CA GLY A 53 0.10 -24.33 -28.97
C GLY A 53 -0.10 -25.11 -27.66
N GLY A 54 -1.14 -24.78 -26.85
CA GLY A 54 -1.39 -25.42 -25.56
C GLY A 54 -0.94 -24.57 -24.37
N VAL A 55 -0.68 -25.22 -23.23
CA VAL A 55 -0.19 -24.56 -21.99
C VAL A 55 1.15 -25.18 -21.61
N HIS A 56 2.14 -24.34 -21.39
CA HIS A 56 3.44 -24.76 -20.88
C HIS A 56 3.47 -24.61 -19.36
N PHE A 57 3.71 -25.72 -18.68
CA PHE A 57 3.85 -25.77 -17.22
C PHE A 57 5.32 -25.82 -16.84
N ARG A 58 5.70 -25.13 -15.77
CA ARG A 58 7.03 -25.24 -15.17
C ARG A 58 6.94 -24.99 -13.67
N VAL A 59 7.52 -25.90 -12.88
CA VAL A 59 7.50 -25.86 -11.41
C VAL A 59 8.87 -26.25 -10.85
N TRP A 60 9.25 -25.64 -9.72
CA TRP A 60 10.46 -25.99 -8.99
C TRP A 60 10.12 -27.02 -7.89
N ALA A 61 10.72 -28.20 -7.98
CA ALA A 61 10.49 -29.31 -7.06
C ALA A 61 11.76 -30.20 -6.95
N PRO A 62 12.87 -29.68 -6.40
CA PRO A 62 14.22 -30.27 -6.55
C PRO A 62 14.39 -31.63 -5.87
N ARG A 63 13.51 -32.01 -4.96
CA ARG A 63 13.56 -33.33 -4.27
C ARG A 63 12.58 -34.34 -4.81
N ARG A 64 11.84 -34.01 -5.87
CA ARG A 64 10.88 -34.91 -6.49
C ARG A 64 11.51 -35.67 -7.62
N ALA A 65 11.14 -36.95 -7.75
CA ALA A 65 11.57 -37.78 -8.84
C ALA A 65 10.63 -37.66 -10.08
N ARG A 66 9.36 -37.32 -9.80
CA ARG A 66 8.31 -37.23 -10.83
C ARG A 66 7.29 -36.15 -10.47
N VAL A 67 6.92 -35.38 -11.49
CA VAL A 67 5.85 -34.37 -11.35
C VAL A 67 4.89 -34.51 -12.53
N GLU A 68 3.60 -34.60 -12.25
CA GLU A 68 2.53 -34.68 -13.24
C GLU A 68 1.55 -33.54 -13.09
N VAL A 69 1.10 -32.95 -14.18
CA VAL A 69 -0.08 -32.07 -14.22
C VAL A 69 -1.31 -32.98 -14.36
N VAL A 70 -2.26 -32.84 -13.44
CA VAL A 70 -3.53 -33.57 -13.46
C VAL A 70 -4.64 -32.55 -13.72
N PHE A 71 -5.37 -32.72 -14.83
CA PHE A 71 -6.48 -31.86 -15.18
C PHE A 71 -7.76 -32.30 -14.48
N GLU A 72 -8.58 -31.33 -14.03
CA GLU A 72 -9.87 -31.57 -13.39
C GLU A 72 -11.02 -31.06 -14.28
N SER A 73 -12.18 -31.73 -14.21
CA SER A 73 -13.41 -31.26 -14.87
C SER A 73 -14.21 -30.35 -13.94
N GLU A 74 -14.99 -29.44 -14.50
CA GLU A 74 -15.88 -28.57 -13.70
C GLU A 74 -17.00 -29.39 -13.00
N GLU A 75 -17.38 -30.54 -13.52
CA GLU A 75 -18.49 -31.37 -13.03
C GLU A 75 -18.14 -32.27 -11.84
N GLU A 76 -16.86 -32.45 -11.51
CA GLU A 76 -16.42 -33.33 -10.39
C GLU A 76 -16.62 -32.73 -9.00
N GLN A 77 -17.63 -31.91 -8.83
CA GLN A 77 -17.92 -31.17 -7.58
C GLN A 77 -18.52 -32.02 -6.45
N ALA A 78 -18.91 -33.27 -6.66
CA ALA A 78 -19.80 -33.99 -5.74
C ALA A 78 -19.21 -35.23 -5.06
N SER A 79 -18.01 -35.69 -5.34
CA SER A 79 -17.49 -36.91 -4.71
C SER A 79 -16.01 -36.82 -4.34
N ILE A 80 -15.75 -36.69 -3.06
CA ILE A 80 -14.43 -36.95 -2.40
C ILE A 80 -14.18 -38.47 -2.34
N GLU A 81 -14.65 -39.25 -3.29
CA GLU A 81 -14.35 -40.67 -3.35
C GLU A 81 -13.43 -40.96 -4.55
N LEU A 82 -12.23 -41.36 -4.18
CA LEU A 82 -11.14 -41.87 -5.01
C LEU A 82 -11.60 -43.09 -5.80
N SER A 83 -12.08 -42.89 -7.00
CA SER A 83 -12.03 -43.91 -8.03
C SER A 83 -11.16 -43.40 -9.16
N ASP A 84 -10.26 -44.24 -9.62
CA ASP A 84 -9.28 -44.05 -10.70
C ASP A 84 -9.98 -43.87 -12.07
N GLY A 85 -10.94 -42.97 -12.12
CA GLY A 85 -11.76 -42.64 -13.28
C GLY A 85 -11.07 -41.58 -14.11
N GLY A 86 -10.12 -42.02 -14.97
CA GLY A 86 -9.77 -41.38 -16.23
C GLY A 86 -9.42 -39.90 -16.25
N ARG A 87 -8.87 -39.31 -15.16
CA ARG A 87 -8.35 -37.94 -15.19
C ARG A 87 -7.20 -37.85 -16.17
N ALA A 88 -7.28 -36.92 -17.11
CA ALA A 88 -6.18 -36.70 -18.04
C ALA A 88 -4.97 -36.16 -17.26
N SER A 89 -3.86 -36.85 -17.27
CA SER A 89 -2.60 -36.43 -16.68
C SER A 89 -1.51 -36.26 -17.72
N PHE A 90 -0.57 -35.38 -17.44
CA PHE A 90 0.57 -35.09 -18.30
C PHE A 90 1.83 -35.01 -17.43
N GLU A 91 2.81 -35.86 -17.70
CA GLU A 91 4.08 -35.90 -16.97
C GLU A 91 5.02 -34.80 -17.47
N LEU A 92 5.62 -34.06 -16.54
CA LEU A 92 6.62 -33.05 -16.82
C LEU A 92 8.01 -33.65 -16.91
N GLU A 93 8.84 -33.12 -17.79
CA GLU A 93 10.23 -33.53 -17.96
C GLU A 93 11.11 -32.77 -16.93
N ALA A 94 12.05 -33.49 -16.32
CA ALA A 94 13.00 -32.90 -15.38
C ALA A 94 14.01 -31.99 -16.12
N GLU A 95 14.28 -30.83 -15.55
CA GLU A 95 15.31 -29.86 -15.98
C GLU A 95 16.43 -29.77 -14.96
N ASP A 96 17.52 -29.12 -15.32
CA ASP A 96 18.58 -28.75 -14.40
C ASP A 96 18.08 -27.82 -13.29
N GLY A 97 18.71 -27.87 -12.11
CA GLY A 97 18.33 -27.04 -10.97
C GLY A 97 17.08 -27.48 -10.22
N GLY A 98 16.55 -28.66 -10.53
CA GLY A 98 15.37 -29.24 -9.85
C GLY A 98 14.04 -28.69 -10.34
N TYR A 99 14.00 -28.18 -11.55
CA TYR A 99 12.74 -27.78 -12.20
C TYR A 99 12.17 -28.96 -13.00
N PHE A 100 10.86 -28.90 -13.20
CA PHE A 100 10.11 -29.79 -14.08
C PHE A 100 9.28 -28.94 -15.03
N SER A 101 9.30 -29.28 -16.34
CA SER A 101 8.49 -28.53 -17.29
C SER A 101 7.94 -29.42 -18.42
N GLY A 102 6.93 -28.89 -19.12
CA GLY A 102 6.36 -29.56 -20.27
C GLY A 102 5.22 -28.77 -20.90
N LEU A 103 5.03 -29.01 -22.20
CA LEU A 103 3.94 -28.46 -23.00
C LEU A 103 2.79 -29.44 -23.07
N ALA A 104 1.61 -29.05 -22.60
CA ALA A 104 0.36 -29.82 -22.74
C ALA A 104 -0.45 -29.28 -23.93
N PRO A 105 -0.40 -29.91 -25.12
CA PRO A 105 -0.97 -29.32 -26.34
C PRO A 105 -2.49 -29.16 -26.33
N GLY A 106 -3.20 -29.97 -25.53
CA GLY A 106 -4.67 -29.89 -25.43
C GLY A 106 -5.19 -28.96 -24.32
N ALA A 107 -4.30 -28.37 -23.54
CA ALA A 107 -4.68 -27.48 -22.48
C ALA A 107 -4.91 -26.05 -23.01
N CYS A 108 -5.82 -25.32 -22.38
CA CYS A 108 -6.16 -23.95 -22.74
C CYS A 108 -6.54 -23.15 -21.49
N GLU A 109 -6.75 -21.86 -21.67
CA GLU A 109 -7.31 -21.00 -20.63
C GLU A 109 -8.58 -21.59 -20.02
N GLY A 110 -8.78 -21.37 -18.72
CA GLY A 110 -9.91 -21.85 -17.94
C GLY A 110 -9.74 -23.29 -17.41
N LYS A 111 -8.79 -24.07 -17.93
CA LYS A 111 -8.57 -25.43 -17.44
C LYS A 111 -8.13 -25.42 -15.98
N LEU A 112 -8.76 -26.29 -15.20
CA LEU A 112 -8.40 -26.55 -13.82
C LEU A 112 -7.34 -27.66 -13.76
N TYR A 113 -6.33 -27.47 -12.89
CA TYR A 113 -5.24 -28.43 -12.75
C TYR A 113 -4.64 -28.43 -11.35
N ARG A 114 -4.00 -29.53 -10.99
CA ARG A 114 -3.12 -29.68 -9.83
C ARG A 114 -1.88 -30.45 -10.20
N PHE A 115 -0.89 -30.45 -9.32
CA PHE A 115 0.29 -31.29 -9.45
C PHE A 115 0.16 -32.57 -8.62
N ARG A 116 0.53 -33.70 -9.22
CA ARG A 116 0.81 -34.96 -8.53
C ARG A 116 2.31 -35.09 -8.37
N LEU A 117 2.80 -35.30 -7.15
CA LEU A 117 4.21 -35.43 -6.82
C LEU A 117 4.52 -36.91 -6.53
N ASP A 118 5.52 -37.50 -7.22
CA ASP A 118 6.01 -38.87 -7.03
C ASP A 118 4.92 -39.93 -7.09
N GLY A 119 3.85 -39.71 -7.85
CA GLY A 119 2.74 -40.65 -7.99
C GLY A 119 1.81 -40.76 -6.77
N ALA A 120 1.92 -39.83 -5.78
CA ALA A 120 1.05 -39.84 -4.61
C ALA A 120 -0.43 -39.56 -4.97
N ASP A 121 -1.34 -40.04 -4.12
CA ASP A 121 -2.79 -39.84 -4.32
C ASP A 121 -3.21 -38.39 -4.14
N TYR A 122 -2.54 -37.66 -3.24
CA TYR A 122 -2.85 -36.25 -2.98
C TYR A 122 -2.37 -35.35 -4.12
N LEU A 123 -3.25 -34.43 -4.52
CA LEU A 123 -2.99 -33.47 -5.57
C LEU A 123 -2.79 -32.06 -4.97
N TYR A 124 -1.69 -31.41 -5.29
CA TYR A 124 -1.31 -30.10 -4.77
C TYR A 124 -1.64 -29.00 -5.78
N PRO A 125 -2.11 -27.81 -5.32
CA PRO A 125 -2.21 -26.64 -6.17
C PRO A 125 -0.82 -26.21 -6.68
N ASP A 126 -0.79 -25.44 -7.76
CA ASP A 126 0.45 -24.84 -8.26
C ASP A 126 0.97 -23.79 -7.27
N PRO A 127 2.24 -23.88 -6.83
CA PRO A 127 2.87 -22.84 -5.99
C PRO A 127 2.79 -21.42 -6.56
N VAL A 128 2.70 -21.30 -7.88
CA VAL A 128 2.60 -20.04 -8.62
C VAL A 128 1.29 -19.94 -9.39
N SER A 129 0.23 -20.50 -8.80
CA SER A 129 -1.12 -20.42 -9.35
C SER A 129 -1.53 -18.98 -9.63
N ARG A 130 -2.10 -18.75 -10.82
CA ARG A 130 -2.58 -17.44 -11.25
C ARG A 130 -4.01 -17.14 -10.78
N PHE A 131 -4.74 -18.14 -10.37
CA PHE A 131 -6.07 -18.06 -9.76
C PHE A 131 -6.48 -19.36 -9.10
N GLN A 132 -7.11 -19.26 -7.93
CA GLN A 132 -7.59 -20.37 -7.11
C GLN A 132 -9.12 -20.28 -6.95
N PRO A 133 -9.93 -20.72 -7.92
CA PRO A 133 -11.37 -20.48 -7.91
C PRO A 133 -12.11 -21.16 -6.76
N ARG A 134 -11.48 -22.18 -6.13
CA ARG A 134 -12.04 -22.92 -5.00
C ARG A 134 -11.23 -22.77 -3.71
N GLY A 135 -10.42 -21.70 -3.63
CA GLY A 135 -9.55 -21.43 -2.49
C GLY A 135 -8.22 -22.19 -2.53
N PRO A 136 -7.35 -21.98 -1.54
CA PRO A 136 -5.96 -22.43 -1.57
C PRO A 136 -5.78 -23.95 -1.55
N HIS A 137 -6.81 -24.70 -1.15
CA HIS A 137 -6.80 -26.18 -1.19
C HIS A 137 -7.37 -26.71 -2.52
N GLY A 138 -7.94 -25.84 -3.35
CA GLY A 138 -8.58 -26.19 -4.61
C GLY A 138 -7.60 -26.30 -5.78
N PRO A 139 -8.10 -26.62 -6.98
CA PRO A 139 -7.30 -26.61 -8.19
C PRO A 139 -6.92 -25.19 -8.60
N SER A 140 -5.76 -25.07 -9.22
CA SER A 140 -5.33 -23.88 -9.93
C SER A 140 -6.05 -23.77 -11.27
N ARG A 141 -6.31 -22.54 -11.74
CA ARG A 141 -6.89 -22.28 -13.05
C ARG A 141 -5.87 -21.63 -13.99
N VAL A 142 -5.77 -22.13 -15.20
CA VAL A 142 -4.97 -21.52 -16.25
C VAL A 142 -5.57 -20.18 -16.64
N ILE A 143 -4.78 -19.11 -16.59
CA ILE A 143 -5.16 -17.75 -16.96
C ILE A 143 -4.31 -17.29 -18.15
N ASP A 144 -4.95 -16.70 -19.15
CA ASP A 144 -4.28 -16.03 -20.27
C ASP A 144 -4.41 -14.50 -20.12
N PRO A 145 -3.39 -13.82 -19.61
CA PRO A 145 -3.44 -12.36 -19.42
C PRO A 145 -3.49 -11.58 -20.75
N ALA A 146 -3.10 -12.20 -21.86
CA ALA A 146 -3.12 -11.55 -23.18
C ALA A 146 -4.54 -11.30 -23.72
N ARG A 147 -5.56 -11.90 -23.11
CA ARG A 147 -6.96 -11.66 -23.46
C ARG A 147 -7.49 -10.32 -22.91
N PHE A 148 -6.93 -9.85 -21.82
CA PHE A 148 -7.32 -8.55 -21.28
C PHE A 148 -6.79 -7.42 -22.19
N ARG A 149 -7.65 -6.46 -22.50
CA ARG A 149 -7.30 -5.30 -23.32
C ARG A 149 -7.17 -4.09 -22.44
N TRP A 150 -5.94 -3.71 -22.18
CA TRP A 150 -5.59 -2.51 -21.46
C TRP A 150 -5.91 -1.25 -22.27
N THR A 151 -6.38 -0.20 -21.58
CA THR A 151 -6.60 1.13 -22.18
C THR A 151 -5.59 2.17 -21.72
N ASP A 152 -4.69 1.81 -20.82
CA ASP A 152 -3.72 2.64 -20.12
C ASP A 152 -2.37 2.85 -20.86
N ALA A 153 -2.30 2.66 -22.18
CA ALA A 153 -1.05 2.77 -22.95
C ALA A 153 -0.34 4.15 -22.80
N GLU A 154 -1.09 5.19 -22.51
CA GLU A 154 -0.56 6.54 -22.28
C GLU A 154 -0.15 6.81 -20.83
N TRP A 155 -0.46 5.90 -19.92
CA TRP A 155 -0.08 6.01 -18.53
C TRP A 155 1.44 5.93 -18.36
N LYS A 156 2.04 6.93 -17.71
CA LYS A 156 3.50 7.03 -17.51
C LYS A 156 3.94 6.63 -16.11
N GLY A 157 3.03 6.07 -15.31
CA GLY A 157 3.26 5.84 -13.89
C GLY A 157 3.21 7.15 -13.08
N ALA A 158 3.49 7.06 -11.81
CA ALA A 158 3.47 8.19 -10.90
C ALA A 158 4.80 8.34 -10.16
N ARG A 159 5.28 9.58 -10.03
CA ARG A 159 6.42 9.90 -9.19
C ARG A 159 5.96 10.00 -7.75
N PHE A 160 6.76 9.56 -6.79
CA PHE A 160 6.39 9.55 -5.39
C PHE A 160 6.13 10.95 -4.80
N LYS A 161 6.93 11.93 -5.17
CA LYS A 161 6.75 13.32 -4.74
C LYS A 161 5.40 13.87 -5.20
N GLY A 162 4.65 14.47 -4.28
CA GLY A 162 3.34 15.05 -4.53
C GLY A 162 2.17 14.09 -4.35
N GLN A 163 2.45 12.81 -4.02
CA GLN A 163 1.38 11.84 -3.81
C GLN A 163 0.57 12.10 -2.54
N VAL A 164 -0.68 11.67 -2.62
CA VAL A 164 -1.62 11.50 -1.51
C VAL A 164 -2.09 10.05 -1.59
N ILE A 165 -1.68 9.24 -0.61
CA ILE A 165 -1.98 7.82 -0.58
C ILE A 165 -3.33 7.57 0.10
N TYR A 166 -4.10 6.63 -0.41
CA TYR A 166 -5.35 6.16 0.17
C TYR A 166 -5.31 4.65 0.32
N GLU A 167 -5.13 4.20 1.56
CA GLU A 167 -5.11 2.79 1.92
C GLU A 167 -6.52 2.22 2.01
N LEU A 168 -6.78 1.09 1.35
CA LEU A 168 -8.08 0.43 1.39
C LEU A 168 -8.00 -1.10 1.42
N HIS A 169 -8.95 -1.71 2.15
CA HIS A 169 -9.22 -3.13 2.17
C HIS A 169 -10.42 -3.46 1.26
N VAL A 170 -10.18 -4.18 0.16
CA VAL A 170 -11.22 -4.45 -0.86
C VAL A 170 -12.49 -5.05 -0.27
N GLY A 171 -12.37 -6.02 0.64
CA GLY A 171 -13.51 -6.74 1.24
C GLY A 171 -14.42 -5.88 2.13
N THR A 172 -13.94 -4.74 2.64
CA THR A 172 -14.73 -3.85 3.52
C THR A 172 -14.87 -2.43 2.99
N PHE A 173 -14.25 -2.12 1.85
CA PHE A 173 -14.37 -0.79 1.24
C PHE A 173 -15.80 -0.50 0.76
N THR A 174 -16.45 -1.50 0.19
CA THR A 174 -17.87 -1.41 -0.23
C THR A 174 -18.71 -2.47 0.47
N ARG A 175 -20.03 -2.36 0.40
CA ARG A 175 -20.91 -3.38 0.95
C ARG A 175 -20.77 -4.73 0.24
N GLU A 176 -20.52 -4.72 -1.09
CA GLU A 176 -20.29 -5.92 -1.87
C GLU A 176 -18.92 -6.56 -1.58
N GLY A 177 -17.92 -5.77 -1.21
CA GLY A 177 -16.57 -6.24 -0.89
C GLY A 177 -15.82 -6.80 -2.09
N THR A 178 -16.02 -6.23 -3.29
CA THR A 178 -15.42 -6.70 -4.54
C THR A 178 -14.65 -5.60 -5.27
N LEU A 179 -13.66 -5.97 -6.08
CA LEU A 179 -12.91 -5.05 -6.94
C LEU A 179 -13.81 -4.28 -7.90
N LYS A 180 -14.82 -4.96 -8.46
CA LYS A 180 -15.80 -4.33 -9.34
C LYS A 180 -16.61 -3.24 -8.63
N ALA A 181 -16.95 -3.44 -7.37
CA ALA A 181 -17.64 -2.43 -6.57
C ALA A 181 -16.69 -1.30 -6.17
N ALA A 182 -15.46 -1.63 -5.77
CA ALA A 182 -14.44 -0.65 -5.42
C ALA A 182 -14.09 0.28 -6.60
N ALA A 183 -14.04 -0.26 -7.83
CA ALA A 183 -13.76 0.53 -9.03
C ALA A 183 -14.79 1.67 -9.27
N ARG A 184 -16.05 1.50 -8.84
CA ARG A 184 -17.05 2.56 -8.96
C ARG A 184 -16.77 3.80 -8.09
N GLU A 185 -15.98 3.63 -7.02
CA GLU A 185 -15.62 4.70 -6.08
C GLU A 185 -14.33 5.45 -6.45
N LEU A 186 -13.58 4.97 -7.47
CA LEU A 186 -12.30 5.58 -7.87
C LEU A 186 -12.45 7.03 -8.35
N ASN A 187 -13.53 7.34 -9.08
CA ASN A 187 -13.78 8.70 -9.53
C ASN A 187 -13.96 9.67 -8.37
N GLU A 188 -14.63 9.22 -7.30
CA GLU A 188 -14.82 10.01 -6.10
C GLU A 188 -13.50 10.27 -5.37
N LEU A 189 -12.64 9.24 -5.27
CA LEU A 189 -11.31 9.39 -4.68
C LEU A 189 -10.43 10.37 -5.48
N ALA A 190 -10.46 10.29 -6.81
CA ALA A 190 -9.75 11.24 -7.68
C ALA A 190 -10.27 12.67 -7.50
N SER A 191 -11.60 12.85 -7.44
CA SER A 191 -12.28 14.14 -7.23
C SER A 191 -11.97 14.73 -5.85
N LEU A 192 -11.83 13.90 -4.83
CA LEU A 192 -11.40 14.29 -3.49
C LEU A 192 -9.96 14.87 -3.51
N GLY A 193 -9.11 14.37 -4.39
CA GLY A 193 -7.71 14.78 -4.51
C GLY A 193 -6.69 13.71 -4.11
N VAL A 194 -7.13 12.46 -3.92
CA VAL A 194 -6.25 11.29 -3.84
C VAL A 194 -5.49 11.14 -5.16
N THR A 195 -4.27 10.63 -5.11
CA THR A 195 -3.43 10.43 -6.30
C THR A 195 -2.84 9.03 -6.39
N CYS A 196 -2.87 8.28 -5.29
CA CYS A 196 -2.37 6.91 -5.23
C CYS A 196 -3.28 6.07 -4.33
N VAL A 197 -3.75 4.95 -4.84
CA VAL A 197 -4.49 3.95 -4.05
C VAL A 197 -3.52 2.86 -3.63
N GLU A 198 -3.49 2.54 -2.34
CA GLU A 198 -2.77 1.41 -1.77
C GLU A 198 -3.78 0.31 -1.43
N LEU A 199 -3.73 -0.79 -2.17
CA LEU A 199 -4.55 -1.97 -1.88
C LEU A 199 -3.88 -2.80 -0.78
N MET A 200 -4.57 -3.05 0.33
CA MET A 200 -4.17 -4.09 1.28
C MET A 200 -4.04 -5.44 0.55
N PRO A 201 -3.33 -6.44 1.13
CA PRO A 201 -2.94 -7.63 0.38
C PRO A 201 -4.12 -8.35 -0.30
N VAL A 202 -3.93 -8.69 -1.57
CA VAL A 202 -4.95 -9.36 -2.39
C VAL A 202 -4.58 -10.81 -2.74
N SER A 203 -3.45 -11.33 -2.28
CA SER A 203 -3.07 -12.73 -2.52
C SER A 203 -4.07 -13.68 -1.91
N GLU A 204 -4.31 -14.84 -2.57
CA GLU A 204 -5.30 -15.82 -2.12
C GLU A 204 -4.97 -16.39 -0.74
N PHE A 205 -5.95 -16.42 0.13
CA PHE A 205 -5.90 -16.90 1.52
C PHE A 205 -7.10 -17.81 1.82
N PRO A 206 -7.04 -18.64 2.88
CA PRO A 206 -8.15 -19.51 3.28
C PRO A 206 -9.33 -18.72 3.89
N GLY A 207 -10.49 -19.37 3.98
CA GLY A 207 -11.69 -18.79 4.57
C GLY A 207 -12.51 -17.94 3.61
N ARG A 208 -13.45 -17.16 4.17
CA ARG A 208 -14.44 -16.33 3.46
C ARG A 208 -14.18 -14.84 3.64
N PHE A 209 -13.36 -14.45 4.59
CA PHE A 209 -12.92 -13.09 4.87
C PHE A 209 -11.59 -13.10 5.64
N GLY A 210 -10.81 -12.07 5.47
CA GLY A 210 -9.54 -11.85 6.14
C GLY A 210 -8.92 -10.55 5.68
N TRP A 211 -7.91 -10.07 6.40
CA TRP A 211 -7.17 -8.86 6.02
C TRP A 211 -6.30 -9.06 4.78
N GLY A 212 -5.95 -10.32 4.45
CA GLY A 212 -5.06 -10.66 3.35
C GLY A 212 -3.61 -10.95 3.76
N TYR A 213 -3.23 -10.72 5.02
CA TYR A 213 -1.86 -11.02 5.51
C TYR A 213 -1.60 -12.51 5.75
N ASP A 214 -2.61 -13.35 5.67
CA ASP A 214 -2.50 -14.81 5.68
C ASP A 214 -2.42 -15.43 4.27
N GLY A 215 -1.90 -14.67 3.30
CA GLY A 215 -1.76 -15.09 1.91
C GLY A 215 -0.86 -16.32 1.75
N VAL A 216 -1.27 -17.27 0.90
CA VAL A 216 -0.53 -18.52 0.65
C VAL A 216 -0.28 -18.80 -0.84
N CYS A 217 -1.04 -18.17 -1.73
CA CYS A 217 -0.85 -18.25 -3.17
C CYS A 217 -0.48 -16.86 -3.71
N MET A 218 0.79 -16.49 -3.63
CA MET A 218 1.27 -15.12 -3.88
C MET A 218 1.01 -14.60 -5.29
N PHE A 219 0.78 -15.46 -6.27
CA PHE A 219 0.49 -15.09 -7.66
C PHE A 219 -1.01 -15.08 -7.99
N ALA A 220 -1.87 -15.51 -7.07
CA ALA A 220 -3.31 -15.58 -7.29
C ALA A 220 -4.03 -14.42 -6.59
N PRO A 221 -4.69 -13.52 -7.31
CA PRO A 221 -5.65 -12.61 -6.68
C PRO A 221 -6.76 -13.40 -5.99
N SER A 222 -7.17 -12.98 -4.81
CA SER A 222 -8.18 -13.68 -4.02
C SER A 222 -9.53 -13.75 -4.76
N ARG A 223 -10.07 -14.96 -4.84
CA ARG A 223 -11.40 -15.24 -5.38
C ARG A 223 -12.51 -14.44 -4.70
N LEU A 224 -12.28 -14.03 -3.46
CA LEU A 224 -13.25 -13.28 -2.66
C LEU A 224 -13.49 -11.88 -3.22
N TYR A 225 -12.50 -11.32 -3.91
CA TYR A 225 -12.57 -9.97 -4.46
C TYR A 225 -12.99 -9.93 -5.93
N GLY A 226 -13.02 -11.08 -6.60
CA GLY A 226 -13.42 -11.22 -8.00
C GLY A 226 -12.47 -12.09 -8.82
N GLU A 227 -12.59 -12.01 -10.14
CA GLU A 227 -11.72 -12.67 -11.10
C GLU A 227 -10.45 -11.84 -11.34
N PRO A 228 -9.34 -12.44 -11.84
CA PRO A 228 -8.13 -11.68 -12.16
C PRO A 228 -8.36 -10.48 -13.08
N ASP A 229 -9.32 -10.59 -14.01
CA ASP A 229 -9.67 -9.47 -14.89
C ASP A 229 -10.43 -8.34 -14.17
N ASP A 230 -11.06 -8.60 -13.03
CA ASP A 230 -11.67 -7.54 -12.23
C ASP A 230 -10.58 -6.67 -11.56
N LEU A 231 -9.45 -7.28 -11.16
CA LEU A 231 -8.28 -6.53 -10.67
C LEU A 231 -7.62 -5.72 -11.80
N ARG A 232 -7.48 -6.31 -13.02
CA ARG A 232 -6.96 -5.56 -14.17
C ARG A 232 -7.85 -4.37 -14.51
N ARG A 233 -9.19 -4.54 -14.51
CA ARG A 233 -10.13 -3.43 -14.75
C ARG A 233 -10.05 -2.35 -13.67
N PHE A 234 -9.84 -2.74 -12.40
CA PHE A 234 -9.69 -1.77 -11.32
C PHE A 234 -8.45 -0.89 -11.55
N VAL A 235 -7.32 -1.48 -11.92
CA VAL A 235 -6.08 -0.73 -12.19
C VAL A 235 -6.22 0.12 -13.46
N ASP A 236 -6.78 -0.43 -14.53
CA ASP A 236 -7.01 0.29 -15.80
C ASP A 236 -7.91 1.52 -15.60
N GLU A 237 -8.99 1.37 -14.81
CA GLU A 237 -9.88 2.48 -14.46
C GLU A 237 -9.19 3.52 -13.57
N ALA A 238 -8.36 3.08 -12.60
CA ALA A 238 -7.58 4.00 -11.78
C ALA A 238 -6.64 4.85 -12.64
N HIS A 239 -5.92 4.23 -13.58
CA HIS A 239 -5.03 4.93 -14.51
C HIS A 239 -5.78 5.92 -15.40
N ARG A 240 -6.97 5.54 -15.89
CA ARG A 240 -7.84 6.43 -16.66
C ARG A 240 -8.23 7.69 -15.89
N LEU A 241 -8.37 7.58 -14.56
CA LEU A 241 -8.68 8.68 -13.65
C LEU A 241 -7.43 9.43 -13.14
N GLY A 242 -6.23 9.04 -13.57
CA GLY A 242 -4.97 9.64 -13.13
C GLY A 242 -4.53 9.21 -11.73
N LEU A 243 -5.04 8.07 -11.22
CA LEU A 243 -4.67 7.48 -9.95
C LEU A 243 -3.61 6.39 -10.17
N ALA A 244 -2.50 6.47 -9.44
CA ALA A 244 -1.58 5.35 -9.30
C ALA A 244 -2.19 4.27 -8.40
N VAL A 245 -1.77 3.01 -8.59
CA VAL A 245 -2.16 1.90 -7.71
C VAL A 245 -0.92 1.15 -7.26
N ILE A 246 -0.71 1.04 -5.96
CA ILE A 246 0.32 0.19 -5.36
C ILE A 246 -0.33 -0.96 -4.61
N LEU A 247 0.40 -2.07 -4.52
CA LEU A 247 -0.07 -3.28 -3.87
C LEU A 247 0.75 -3.55 -2.61
N ASP A 248 0.05 -3.79 -1.51
CA ASP A 248 0.66 -4.31 -0.29
C ASP A 248 0.98 -5.80 -0.46
N VAL A 249 2.25 -6.16 -0.28
CA VAL A 249 2.76 -7.52 -0.45
C VAL A 249 3.44 -8.03 0.81
N VAL A 250 3.09 -9.26 1.17
CA VAL A 250 3.59 -9.94 2.37
C VAL A 250 4.73 -10.87 1.95
N TYR A 251 5.97 -10.38 2.02
CA TYR A 251 7.16 -11.16 1.64
C TYR A 251 8.03 -11.56 2.84
N ASN A 252 7.50 -11.35 4.04
CA ASN A 252 8.16 -11.71 5.29
C ASN A 252 7.71 -13.07 5.84
N HIS A 253 6.52 -13.55 5.47
CA HIS A 253 5.96 -14.84 5.89
C HIS A 253 4.86 -15.33 4.95
N PHE A 254 4.32 -16.51 5.21
CA PHE A 254 3.14 -17.09 4.56
C PHE A 254 2.08 -17.42 5.60
N GLY A 255 0.83 -17.43 5.17
CA GLY A 255 -0.28 -17.89 6.00
C GLY A 255 -0.09 -19.36 6.44
N PRO A 256 -0.68 -19.71 7.59
CA PRO A 256 -0.49 -21.03 8.21
C PRO A 256 -1.32 -22.15 7.58
N ASP A 257 -2.34 -21.82 6.79
CA ASP A 257 -3.27 -22.79 6.19
C ASP A 257 -3.32 -22.65 4.66
N GLY A 258 -3.10 -23.75 3.94
CA GLY A 258 -3.06 -23.77 2.47
C GLY A 258 -1.69 -23.48 1.84
N ASN A 259 -0.65 -23.30 2.64
CA ASN A 259 0.73 -23.19 2.14
C ASN A 259 1.32 -24.58 1.85
N TYR A 260 1.47 -24.89 0.58
CA TYR A 260 2.03 -26.17 0.12
C TYR A 260 3.46 -26.08 -0.40
N LEU A 261 4.15 -24.95 -0.28
CA LEU A 261 5.50 -24.75 -0.80
C LEU A 261 6.50 -25.81 -0.33
N ALA A 262 6.45 -26.19 0.96
CA ALA A 262 7.32 -27.21 1.54
C ALA A 262 7.11 -28.62 0.93
N GLN A 263 5.97 -28.87 0.27
CA GLN A 263 5.74 -30.13 -0.44
C GLN A 263 6.52 -30.19 -1.76
N PHE A 264 6.80 -29.05 -2.37
CA PHE A 264 7.62 -28.94 -3.56
C PHE A 264 9.10 -28.80 -3.21
N ALA A 265 9.44 -27.91 -2.29
CA ALA A 265 10.79 -27.69 -1.80
C ALA A 265 10.76 -27.17 -0.35
N ASP A 266 11.27 -27.94 0.60
CA ASP A 266 11.39 -27.51 2.00
C ASP A 266 12.37 -26.34 2.19
N THR A 267 13.30 -26.18 1.25
CA THR A 267 14.29 -25.09 1.18
C THR A 267 13.71 -23.71 0.89
N TYR A 268 12.39 -23.56 0.70
CA TYR A 268 11.73 -22.24 0.76
C TYR A 268 11.90 -21.58 2.12
N PHE A 269 12.07 -22.38 3.18
CA PHE A 269 12.19 -21.91 4.56
C PHE A 269 13.58 -22.19 5.12
N THR A 270 13.96 -21.46 6.17
CA THR A 270 15.25 -21.60 6.84
C THR A 270 15.12 -21.44 8.36
N ASP A 271 15.86 -22.24 9.10
CA ASP A 271 16.00 -22.14 10.56
C ASP A 271 17.10 -21.13 10.98
N ARG A 272 17.88 -20.62 10.04
CA ARG A 272 18.90 -19.57 10.29
C ARG A 272 18.27 -18.30 10.85
N HIS A 273 17.08 -17.96 10.37
CA HIS A 273 16.35 -16.78 10.77
C HIS A 273 14.99 -17.22 11.35
N LYS A 274 14.74 -16.81 12.59
CA LYS A 274 13.42 -16.97 13.21
C LYS A 274 12.67 -15.66 13.18
N THR A 275 11.41 -15.74 12.82
CA THR A 275 10.48 -14.62 12.81
C THR A 275 9.36 -14.85 13.83
N GLU A 276 8.52 -13.87 14.05
CA GLU A 276 7.33 -14.01 14.90
C GLU A 276 6.33 -15.06 14.37
N TRP A 277 6.41 -15.36 13.06
CA TRP A 277 5.57 -16.33 12.36
C TRP A 277 6.24 -17.72 12.21
N GLY A 278 7.42 -17.94 12.77
CA GLY A 278 8.14 -19.21 12.71
C GLY A 278 9.45 -19.15 11.92
N GLU A 279 9.68 -20.16 11.07
CA GLU A 279 10.86 -20.21 10.20
C GLU A 279 10.86 -19.04 9.20
N GLY A 280 12.01 -18.43 8.98
CA GLY A 280 12.17 -17.36 8.00
C GLY A 280 12.13 -17.89 6.57
N ILE A 281 11.84 -17.02 5.60
CA ILE A 281 12.01 -17.31 4.18
C ILE A 281 13.50 -17.35 3.85
N ASN A 282 13.92 -18.32 3.04
CA ASN A 282 15.31 -18.56 2.73
C ASN A 282 15.82 -17.63 1.61
N PHE A 283 16.18 -16.39 1.95
CA PHE A 283 16.73 -15.44 0.98
C PHE A 283 18.26 -15.48 0.84
N ASP A 284 18.97 -16.09 1.79
CA ASP A 284 20.43 -15.99 1.90
C ASP A 284 21.16 -17.32 2.15
N GLY A 285 20.45 -18.44 2.18
CA GLY A 285 21.05 -19.76 2.26
C GLY A 285 21.65 -20.23 0.93
N GLU A 286 22.44 -21.30 0.97
CA GLU A 286 23.10 -21.87 -0.22
C GLU A 286 22.08 -22.25 -1.32
N THR A 287 20.85 -22.63 -0.95
CA THR A 287 19.77 -23.02 -1.86
C THR A 287 18.77 -21.89 -2.12
N SER A 288 19.09 -20.64 -1.76
CA SER A 288 18.20 -19.49 -1.89
C SER A 288 17.91 -19.01 -3.33
N PRO A 289 18.75 -19.23 -4.37
CA PRO A 289 18.50 -18.62 -5.67
C PRO A 289 17.09 -18.87 -6.25
N PRO A 290 16.52 -20.08 -6.24
CA PRO A 290 15.14 -20.29 -6.72
C PRO A 290 14.08 -19.66 -5.82
N VAL A 291 14.35 -19.53 -4.51
CA VAL A 291 13.45 -18.83 -3.58
C VAL A 291 13.43 -17.31 -3.88
N ARG A 292 14.60 -16.73 -4.08
CA ARG A 292 14.72 -15.32 -4.53
C ARG A 292 14.02 -15.11 -5.88
N GLU A 293 14.24 -16.03 -6.84
CA GLU A 293 13.56 -16.02 -8.15
C GLU A 293 12.04 -16.01 -7.99
N PHE A 294 11.47 -16.78 -7.06
CA PHE A 294 10.03 -16.82 -6.78
C PHE A 294 9.50 -15.43 -6.39
N PHE A 295 10.11 -14.76 -5.41
CA PHE A 295 9.65 -13.45 -4.94
C PHE A 295 9.92 -12.33 -5.95
N ILE A 296 11.09 -12.32 -6.59
CA ILE A 296 11.43 -11.35 -7.64
C ILE A 296 10.45 -11.48 -8.82
N SER A 297 10.15 -12.71 -9.22
CA SER A 297 9.17 -12.97 -10.28
C SER A 297 7.75 -12.57 -9.88
N ASN A 298 7.39 -12.68 -8.59
CA ASN A 298 6.10 -12.23 -8.10
C ASN A 298 5.98 -10.69 -8.14
N ALA A 299 7.02 -9.96 -7.72
CA ALA A 299 7.04 -8.51 -7.85
C ALA A 299 6.91 -8.07 -9.31
N ARG A 300 7.67 -8.70 -10.22
CA ARG A 300 7.56 -8.49 -11.68
C ARG A 300 6.15 -8.77 -12.19
N TYR A 301 5.54 -9.87 -11.76
CA TYR A 301 4.21 -10.31 -12.16
C TYR A 301 3.14 -9.26 -11.87
N TRP A 302 3.12 -8.68 -10.67
CA TRP A 302 2.16 -7.64 -10.32
C TRP A 302 2.30 -6.40 -11.20
N VAL A 303 3.53 -6.02 -11.55
CA VAL A 303 3.79 -4.84 -12.38
C VAL A 303 3.53 -5.11 -13.87
N GLU A 304 3.91 -6.28 -14.40
CA GLU A 304 3.76 -6.59 -15.83
C GLU A 304 2.37 -7.08 -16.22
N GLU A 305 1.70 -7.89 -15.35
CA GLU A 305 0.41 -8.48 -15.70
C GLU A 305 -0.80 -7.72 -15.14
N PHE A 306 -0.60 -6.92 -14.09
CA PHE A 306 -1.68 -6.12 -13.50
C PHE A 306 -1.41 -4.62 -13.55
N HIS A 307 -0.31 -4.19 -14.13
CA HIS A 307 0.09 -2.81 -14.31
C HIS A 307 0.19 -1.98 -13.03
N PHE A 308 0.36 -2.63 -11.86
CA PHE A 308 0.60 -1.88 -10.62
C PHE A 308 1.78 -0.91 -10.78
N ASP A 309 1.67 0.25 -10.15
CA ASP A 309 2.70 1.29 -10.18
C ASP A 309 3.79 1.07 -9.12
N GLY A 310 3.68 0.01 -8.33
CA GLY A 310 4.68 -0.35 -7.33
C GLY A 310 4.11 -1.19 -6.20
N LEU A 311 4.89 -1.31 -5.13
CA LEU A 311 4.59 -2.18 -4.01
C LEU A 311 4.75 -1.45 -2.68
N ARG A 312 3.91 -1.81 -1.70
CA ARG A 312 4.18 -1.60 -0.28
C ARG A 312 4.68 -2.93 0.30
N LEU A 313 5.85 -2.91 0.91
CA LEU A 313 6.44 -4.10 1.53
C LEU A 313 6.08 -4.14 3.01
N ASP A 314 5.35 -5.18 3.41
CA ASP A 314 4.94 -5.44 4.78
C ASP A 314 6.12 -5.81 5.67
N ALA A 315 6.16 -5.28 6.89
CA ALA A 315 7.07 -5.64 7.98
C ALA A 315 8.51 -5.93 7.50
N THR A 316 9.13 -4.99 6.77
CA THR A 316 10.45 -5.15 6.14
C THR A 316 11.55 -5.53 7.12
N GLN A 317 11.40 -5.22 8.42
CA GLN A 317 12.32 -5.66 9.48
C GLN A 317 12.32 -7.17 9.69
N SER A 318 11.30 -7.86 9.24
CA SER A 318 11.17 -9.33 9.33
C SER A 318 11.66 -10.05 8.06
N ILE A 319 11.97 -9.31 6.99
CA ILE A 319 12.63 -9.85 5.79
C ILE A 319 14.13 -9.93 6.08
N LYS A 320 14.60 -11.12 6.44
CA LYS A 320 16.00 -11.37 6.81
C LYS A 320 16.79 -11.85 5.61
N ASP A 321 17.84 -11.13 5.26
CA ASP A 321 18.72 -11.44 4.13
C ASP A 321 20.11 -10.86 4.36
N ASP A 322 21.11 -11.72 4.53
CA ASP A 322 22.50 -11.36 4.70
C ASP A 322 23.30 -11.47 3.37
N SER A 323 22.61 -11.58 2.22
CA SER A 323 23.27 -11.63 0.91
C SER A 323 23.91 -10.30 0.54
N ASP A 324 24.89 -10.32 -0.38
CA ASP A 324 25.55 -9.13 -0.93
C ASP A 324 24.55 -8.13 -1.52
N GLU A 325 23.55 -8.60 -2.28
CA GLU A 325 22.39 -7.83 -2.71
C GLU A 325 21.17 -8.28 -1.88
N HIS A 326 20.72 -7.43 -0.96
CA HIS A 326 19.55 -7.70 -0.14
C HIS A 326 18.30 -7.86 -1.02
N ILE A 327 17.43 -8.83 -0.70
CA ILE A 327 16.24 -9.14 -1.50
C ILE A 327 15.35 -7.91 -1.76
N ILE A 328 15.19 -7.00 -0.80
CA ILE A 328 14.42 -5.76 -0.98
C ILE A 328 15.02 -4.89 -2.09
N ALA A 329 16.36 -4.79 -2.18
CA ALA A 329 17.01 -4.06 -3.26
C ALA A 329 16.77 -4.72 -4.62
N ALA A 330 16.86 -6.06 -4.67
CA ALA A 330 16.55 -6.82 -5.88
C ALA A 330 15.08 -6.65 -6.32
N LEU A 331 14.14 -6.70 -5.38
CA LEU A 331 12.72 -6.46 -5.64
C LEU A 331 12.47 -5.04 -6.17
N THR A 332 13.05 -4.03 -5.52
CA THR A 332 12.90 -2.62 -5.94
C THR A 332 13.44 -2.39 -7.35
N ARG A 333 14.59 -2.99 -7.68
CA ARG A 333 15.17 -2.94 -9.02
C ARG A 333 14.26 -3.62 -10.05
N GLU A 334 13.79 -4.83 -9.73
CA GLU A 334 12.91 -5.59 -10.62
C GLU A 334 11.58 -4.88 -10.92
N VAL A 335 10.94 -4.27 -9.91
CA VAL A 335 9.73 -3.46 -10.10
C VAL A 335 9.97 -2.33 -11.09
N ARG A 336 11.10 -1.62 -10.97
CA ARG A 336 11.46 -0.53 -11.89
C ARG A 336 11.74 -1.01 -13.30
N GLU A 337 12.39 -2.18 -13.45
CA GLU A 337 12.64 -2.80 -14.76
C GLU A 337 11.36 -3.30 -15.41
N ALA A 338 10.48 -3.98 -14.63
CA ALA A 338 9.19 -4.51 -15.07
C ALA A 338 8.23 -3.40 -15.55
N ALA A 339 8.33 -2.22 -14.98
CA ALA A 339 7.51 -1.07 -15.35
C ALA A 339 7.83 -0.49 -16.74
N ARG A 340 8.94 -0.93 -17.39
CA ARG A 340 9.31 -0.55 -18.78
C ARG A 340 9.30 0.94 -19.05
N GLY A 341 9.78 1.74 -18.10
CA GLY A 341 9.90 3.19 -18.20
C GLY A 341 8.74 3.98 -17.61
N ARG A 342 7.67 3.33 -17.12
CA ARG A 342 6.71 3.98 -16.24
C ARG A 342 7.38 4.32 -14.91
N ALA A 343 7.06 5.46 -14.31
CA ALA A 343 7.52 5.79 -12.96
C ALA A 343 6.84 4.86 -11.93
N THR A 344 7.58 4.43 -10.92
CA THR A 344 7.10 3.49 -9.89
C THR A 344 7.21 4.06 -8.49
N ILE A 345 6.41 3.53 -7.57
CA ILE A 345 6.36 3.89 -6.16
C ILE A 345 6.53 2.63 -5.32
N ASN A 346 7.68 2.50 -4.64
CA ASN A 346 7.95 1.39 -3.73
C ASN A 346 8.09 1.92 -2.31
N VAL A 347 7.21 1.52 -1.43
CA VAL A 347 7.21 1.97 -0.04
C VAL A 347 7.37 0.79 0.90
N GLY A 348 7.74 1.05 2.15
CA GLY A 348 7.90 0.00 3.14
C GLY A 348 7.33 0.38 4.49
N GLU A 349 6.84 -0.62 5.18
CA GLU A 349 6.67 -0.57 6.60
C GLU A 349 7.98 -1.04 7.25
N ASN A 350 8.55 -0.20 8.10
CA ASN A 350 9.77 -0.52 8.84
C ASN A 350 9.68 0.01 10.26
N GLU A 351 9.23 -0.82 11.18
CA GLU A 351 9.05 -0.44 12.58
C GLU A 351 10.33 0.15 13.21
N PRO A 352 11.55 -0.38 12.96
CA PRO A 352 12.79 0.22 13.43
C PRO A 352 13.14 1.58 12.84
N GLN A 353 12.48 2.02 11.77
CA GLN A 353 12.72 3.30 11.06
C GLN A 353 14.16 3.45 10.56
N GLU A 354 14.64 2.42 9.88
CA GLU A 354 15.96 2.42 9.28
C GLU A 354 15.99 3.15 7.94
N THR A 355 16.66 4.29 7.89
CA THR A 355 16.79 5.09 6.66
C THR A 355 17.54 4.40 5.53
N ARG A 356 18.28 3.32 5.83
CA ARG A 356 18.90 2.44 4.82
C ARG A 356 17.86 1.96 3.80
N MET A 357 16.62 1.76 4.20
CA MET A 357 15.52 1.33 3.31
C MET A 357 15.33 2.26 2.12
N VAL A 358 15.46 3.58 2.33
CA VAL A 358 15.19 4.62 1.32
C VAL A 358 16.45 5.24 0.71
N LEU A 359 17.62 4.89 1.19
CA LEU A 359 18.86 5.32 0.55
C LEU A 359 19.01 4.65 -0.82
N PRO A 360 19.62 5.33 -1.81
CA PRO A 360 19.94 4.73 -3.11
C PRO A 360 20.80 3.46 -2.95
N ILE A 361 20.55 2.47 -3.81
CA ILE A 361 21.26 1.18 -3.81
C ILE A 361 22.77 1.41 -3.95
N GLU A 362 23.19 2.37 -4.78
CA GLU A 362 24.58 2.74 -5.03
C GLU A 362 25.27 3.33 -3.77
N ARG A 363 24.50 3.72 -2.78
CA ARG A 363 24.97 4.21 -1.47
C ARG A 363 24.83 3.17 -0.36
N GLY A 364 24.58 1.91 -0.71
CA GLY A 364 24.37 0.82 0.24
C GLY A 364 22.96 0.79 0.85
N GLY A 365 22.00 1.53 0.26
CA GLY A 365 20.60 1.48 0.62
C GLY A 365 19.84 0.36 -0.08
N LEU A 366 18.53 0.32 0.13
CA LEU A 366 17.62 -0.68 -0.47
C LEU A 366 16.70 -0.07 -1.55
N GLY A 367 16.74 1.25 -1.72
CA GLY A 367 16.15 1.96 -2.85
C GLY A 367 14.63 2.13 -2.81
N LEU A 368 13.96 1.95 -1.66
CA LEU A 368 12.55 2.31 -1.52
C LEU A 368 12.37 3.83 -1.68
N ASP A 369 11.17 4.24 -2.08
CA ASP A 369 10.81 5.64 -2.30
C ASP A 369 10.27 6.29 -1.02
N GLY A 370 9.65 5.52 -0.13
CA GLY A 370 9.10 6.02 1.13
C GLY A 370 8.99 4.98 2.24
N LEU A 371 8.83 5.47 3.46
CA LEU A 371 8.58 4.67 4.67
C LEU A 371 7.40 5.22 5.45
N TRP A 372 6.60 4.33 6.00
CA TRP A 372 5.56 4.69 6.96
C TRP A 372 6.18 5.33 8.21
N ASN A 373 5.57 6.43 8.67
CA ASN A 373 6.06 7.23 9.79
C ASN A 373 5.21 7.02 11.05
N ASP A 374 5.51 5.96 11.78
CA ASP A 374 4.86 5.67 13.06
C ASP A 374 5.06 6.77 14.09
N ASP A 375 6.19 7.48 14.08
CA ASP A 375 6.46 8.56 15.04
C ASP A 375 5.43 9.69 14.91
N PHE A 376 5.04 10.05 13.67
CA PHE A 376 3.97 11.02 13.44
C PHE A 376 2.64 10.48 13.96
N HIS A 377 2.29 9.24 13.63
CA HIS A 377 1.06 8.60 14.10
C HIS A 377 0.99 8.55 15.62
N HIS A 378 2.05 8.07 16.28
CA HIS A 378 2.08 7.91 17.72
C HIS A 378 1.93 9.26 18.45
N SER A 379 2.65 10.29 17.99
CA SER A 379 2.51 11.66 18.53
C SER A 379 1.10 12.20 18.32
N ALA A 380 0.51 11.99 17.13
CA ALA A 380 -0.85 12.43 16.82
C ALA A 380 -1.88 11.75 17.72
N MET A 381 -1.79 10.43 17.92
CA MET A 381 -2.71 9.69 18.77
C MET A 381 -2.63 10.12 20.24
N VAL A 382 -1.42 10.36 20.76
CA VAL A 382 -1.26 10.89 22.13
C VAL A 382 -1.84 12.30 22.24
N ALA A 383 -1.59 13.19 21.27
CA ALA A 383 -2.15 14.54 21.26
C ALA A 383 -3.68 14.55 21.17
N LEU A 384 -4.28 13.67 20.37
CA LEU A 384 -5.72 13.58 20.17
C LEU A 384 -6.44 12.98 21.37
N THR A 385 -5.87 11.96 22.00
CA THR A 385 -6.54 11.10 23.00
C THR A 385 -6.08 11.35 24.44
N GLY A 386 -4.89 11.91 24.63
CA GLY A 386 -4.22 12.01 25.93
C GLY A 386 -3.72 10.66 26.46
N ARG A 387 -3.76 9.59 25.67
CA ARG A 387 -3.37 8.24 26.07
C ARG A 387 -1.95 7.94 25.62
N SER A 388 -1.07 7.70 26.58
CA SER A 388 0.33 7.33 26.37
C SER A 388 0.56 5.97 27.02
N GLU A 389 0.24 4.89 26.29
CA GLU A 389 0.29 3.51 26.76
C GLU A 389 0.86 2.57 25.68
N ALA A 390 1.34 1.40 26.05
CA ALA A 390 2.01 0.45 25.16
C ALA A 390 3.09 1.16 24.32
N TYR A 391 3.13 0.95 23.01
CA TYR A 391 4.09 1.58 22.12
C TYR A 391 3.92 3.13 21.99
N TYR A 392 2.82 3.71 22.48
CA TYR A 392 2.67 5.17 22.61
C TYR A 392 3.38 5.75 23.83
N SER A 393 3.88 4.90 24.77
CA SER A 393 4.37 5.35 26.09
C SER A 393 5.59 6.27 26.05
N ASP A 394 6.33 6.29 24.97
CA ASP A 394 7.51 7.17 24.78
C ASP A 394 7.18 8.46 24.03
N TYR A 395 5.90 8.66 23.62
CA TYR A 395 5.42 9.88 22.98
C TYR A 395 4.58 10.71 23.94
N ARG A 396 4.59 12.03 23.75
CA ARG A 396 3.90 12.98 24.60
C ARG A 396 2.81 13.76 23.88
N GLY A 397 2.78 13.70 22.53
CA GLY A 397 1.87 14.48 21.69
C GLY A 397 2.09 15.98 21.82
N THR A 398 3.32 16.41 22.09
CA THR A 398 3.64 17.83 22.31
C THR A 398 3.91 18.56 21.00
N PRO A 399 3.72 19.90 20.96
CA PRO A 399 4.07 20.73 19.82
C PRO A 399 5.49 20.49 19.27
N GLN A 400 6.47 20.26 20.18
CA GLN A 400 7.86 20.00 19.77
C GLN A 400 7.98 18.74 18.92
N GLU A 401 7.21 17.67 19.20
CA GLU A 401 7.25 16.45 18.40
C GLU A 401 6.76 16.72 16.97
N PHE A 402 5.70 17.51 16.80
CA PHE A 402 5.19 17.87 15.46
C PHE A 402 6.14 18.79 14.69
N VAL A 403 6.74 19.77 15.37
CA VAL A 403 7.79 20.63 14.78
C VAL A 403 8.97 19.75 14.32
N SER A 404 9.40 18.81 15.15
CA SER A 404 10.50 17.92 14.84
C SER A 404 10.14 16.95 13.69
N ALA A 405 8.94 16.39 13.69
CA ALA A 405 8.46 15.52 12.61
C ALA A 405 8.38 16.27 11.27
N ALA A 406 7.88 17.50 11.26
CA ALA A 406 7.84 18.32 10.05
C ALA A 406 9.24 18.64 9.48
N LYS A 407 10.23 18.84 10.35
CA LYS A 407 11.61 19.21 9.96
C LYS A 407 12.46 18.00 9.60
N TYR A 408 12.27 16.88 10.27
CA TYR A 408 13.20 15.74 10.25
C TYR A 408 12.55 14.40 9.91
N GLY A 409 11.25 14.34 9.78
CA GLY A 409 10.48 13.11 9.54
C GLY A 409 10.39 12.26 10.80
N PHE A 410 11.39 11.40 11.07
CA PHE A 410 11.40 10.57 12.27
C PHE A 410 11.86 11.32 13.51
N LEU A 411 11.22 11.04 14.64
CA LEU A 411 11.60 11.58 15.96
C LEU A 411 12.76 10.77 16.56
N TYR A 412 12.71 9.44 16.38
CA TYR A 412 13.76 8.54 16.82
C TYR A 412 14.79 8.35 15.70
N GLN A 413 16.02 8.77 15.95
CA GLN A 413 17.14 8.71 15.00
C GLN A 413 18.40 8.12 15.66
N GLY A 414 18.21 7.06 16.47
CA GLY A 414 19.22 6.40 17.26
C GLY A 414 19.08 6.60 18.78
N GLN A 415 18.06 7.32 19.22
CA GLN A 415 17.77 7.47 20.65
C GLN A 415 17.20 6.16 21.22
N ARG A 416 17.30 6.01 22.55
CA ARG A 416 16.72 4.87 23.25
C ARG A 416 15.20 4.96 23.26
N TYR A 417 14.54 3.94 22.75
CA TYR A 417 13.10 3.74 22.81
C TYR A 417 12.77 2.79 23.97
N LYS A 418 12.09 3.29 24.98
CA LYS A 418 11.93 2.56 26.25
C LYS A 418 11.04 1.34 26.10
N TRP A 419 9.98 1.46 25.29
CA TRP A 419 9.05 0.37 25.06
C TRP A 419 9.76 -0.90 24.61
N GLN A 420 10.64 -0.82 23.59
CA GLN A 420 11.40 -1.94 23.07
C GLN A 420 12.74 -2.16 23.78
N ARG A 421 13.15 -1.25 24.67
CA ARG A 421 14.41 -1.30 25.44
C ARG A 421 15.68 -1.25 24.60
N HIS A 422 15.61 -0.87 23.33
CA HIS A 422 16.75 -0.67 22.44
C HIS A 422 16.74 0.71 21.77
N ARG A 423 17.66 0.98 20.88
CA ARG A 423 17.69 2.19 20.06
C ARG A 423 16.72 2.02 18.89
N ARG A 424 16.05 3.11 18.51
CA ARG A 424 15.15 3.16 17.37
C ARG A 424 15.57 4.24 16.39
N GLY A 425 15.36 3.99 15.10
CA GLY A 425 15.62 4.90 14.02
C GLY A 425 17.09 5.11 13.68
N THR A 426 17.30 5.72 12.56
CA THR A 426 18.63 6.15 12.08
C THR A 426 18.54 7.60 11.57
N PRO A 427 19.67 8.34 11.48
CA PRO A 427 19.65 9.73 11.06
C PRO A 427 19.00 9.96 9.72
N THR A 428 18.11 10.95 9.63
CA THR A 428 17.33 11.32 8.43
C THR A 428 17.98 12.47 7.65
N PHE A 429 19.17 12.90 8.06
CA PHE A 429 19.82 14.06 7.46
C PHE A 429 20.02 13.92 5.96
N GLY A 430 19.49 14.88 5.19
CA GLY A 430 19.60 14.89 3.72
C GLY A 430 18.54 14.08 2.99
N LEU A 431 17.59 13.43 3.70
CA LEU A 431 16.42 12.84 3.10
C LEU A 431 15.39 13.93 2.78
N SER A 432 14.74 13.79 1.65
CA SER A 432 13.65 14.67 1.22
C SER A 432 12.38 14.38 2.04
N PRO A 433 11.56 15.38 2.36
CA PRO A 433 10.43 15.20 3.27
C PRO A 433 9.35 14.24 2.74
N GLU A 434 9.21 14.11 1.42
CA GLU A 434 8.23 13.18 0.81
C GLU A 434 8.48 11.72 1.17
N VAL A 435 9.71 11.35 1.56
CA VAL A 435 10.07 10.00 1.97
C VAL A 435 9.25 9.50 3.17
N PHE A 436 8.82 10.41 4.05
CA PHE A 436 8.09 10.09 5.26
C PHE A 436 6.58 10.08 5.01
N ILE A 437 5.97 8.89 5.03
CA ILE A 437 4.53 8.72 4.85
C ILE A 437 3.84 8.93 6.18
N ASN A 438 3.19 10.08 6.34
CA ASN A 438 2.48 10.47 7.55
C ASN A 438 1.04 9.99 7.50
N PHE A 439 0.55 9.45 8.60
CA PHE A 439 -0.85 9.03 8.76
C PHE A 439 -1.32 9.24 10.20
N THR A 440 -2.61 9.44 10.37
CA THR A 440 -3.28 9.41 11.68
C THR A 440 -3.97 8.08 11.92
N GLN A 441 -4.24 7.32 10.88
CA GLN A 441 -4.89 6.02 10.90
C GLN A 441 -4.34 5.16 9.77
N ASN A 442 -4.23 3.87 10.00
CA ASN A 442 -4.11 2.80 9.01
C ASN A 442 -4.90 1.59 9.53
N HIS A 443 -4.90 0.48 8.79
CA HIS A 443 -5.63 -0.73 9.16
C HIS A 443 -5.22 -1.25 10.54
N ASP A 444 -3.93 -1.32 10.84
CA ASP A 444 -3.39 -1.81 12.11
C ASP A 444 -3.77 -0.92 13.29
N GLN A 445 -3.55 0.37 13.14
CA GLN A 445 -3.67 1.31 14.25
C GLN A 445 -5.13 1.52 14.67
N VAL A 446 -6.08 1.46 13.74
CA VAL A 446 -7.51 1.49 14.08
C VAL A 446 -7.90 0.19 14.77
N ALA A 447 -7.46 -0.95 14.25
CA ALA A 447 -7.77 -2.25 14.82
C ALA A 447 -7.10 -2.47 16.18
N ASN A 448 -5.92 -1.91 16.43
CA ASN A 448 -5.20 -2.02 17.71
C ASN A 448 -5.86 -1.23 18.85
N SER A 449 -7.19 -1.24 18.88
CA SER A 449 -8.03 -0.64 19.91
C SER A 449 -9.11 -1.64 20.34
N ALA A 450 -9.70 -1.44 21.52
CA ALA A 450 -10.70 -2.38 22.05
C ALA A 450 -11.93 -2.53 21.15
N ARG A 451 -12.30 -1.47 20.43
CA ARG A 451 -13.55 -1.38 19.68
C ARG A 451 -13.37 -1.02 18.20
N GLY A 452 -12.15 -1.06 17.68
CA GLY A 452 -11.87 -0.65 16.30
C GLY A 452 -12.29 0.80 15.98
N LEU A 453 -12.25 1.69 16.98
CA LEU A 453 -12.73 3.05 16.82
C LEU A 453 -11.74 3.93 16.07
N ARG A 454 -12.26 4.65 15.10
CA ARG A 454 -11.50 5.63 14.32
C ARG A 454 -11.13 6.86 15.14
N ALA A 455 -10.05 7.55 14.79
CA ALA A 455 -9.49 8.66 15.54
C ALA A 455 -10.51 9.78 15.86
N HIS A 456 -11.39 10.12 14.93
CA HIS A 456 -12.42 11.14 15.12
C HIS A 456 -13.43 10.81 16.25
N ARG A 457 -13.59 9.51 16.59
CA ARG A 457 -14.45 9.06 17.71
C ARG A 457 -13.74 9.12 19.06
N LEU A 458 -12.44 9.38 19.07
CA LEU A 458 -11.59 9.37 20.27
C LEU A 458 -11.19 10.76 20.75
N THR A 459 -11.56 11.81 19.99
CA THR A 459 -11.20 13.21 20.27
C THR A 459 -12.36 14.16 19.96
N SER A 460 -12.16 15.47 20.20
CA SER A 460 -13.13 16.49 19.82
C SER A 460 -13.06 16.83 18.33
N PRO A 461 -14.19 17.23 17.70
CA PRO A 461 -14.21 17.60 16.28
C PRO A 461 -13.17 18.68 15.92
N GLY A 462 -13.01 19.73 16.73
CA GLY A 462 -12.02 20.77 16.45
C GLY A 462 -10.57 20.26 16.47
N ARG A 463 -10.21 19.41 17.47
CA ARG A 463 -8.88 18.79 17.47
C ARG A 463 -8.66 17.90 16.24
N MET A 464 -9.69 17.17 15.81
CA MET A 464 -9.59 16.32 14.61
C MET A 464 -9.42 17.16 13.34
N ARG A 465 -10.17 18.27 13.18
CA ARG A 465 -9.98 19.20 12.05
C ARG A 465 -8.56 19.77 12.01
N ALA A 466 -8.05 20.22 13.17
CA ALA A 466 -6.70 20.77 13.26
C ALA A 466 -5.63 19.73 12.95
N MET A 467 -5.78 18.49 13.42
CA MET A 467 -4.85 17.39 13.13
C MET A 467 -4.93 16.95 11.66
N THR A 468 -6.12 16.97 11.06
CA THR A 468 -6.28 16.70 9.62
C THR A 468 -5.54 17.75 8.78
N ALA A 469 -5.63 19.03 9.15
CA ALA A 469 -4.86 20.08 8.47
C ALA A 469 -3.35 19.87 8.62
N LEU A 470 -2.89 19.52 9.82
CA LEU A 470 -1.48 19.19 10.04
C LEU A 470 -1.03 18.02 9.19
N LEU A 471 -1.79 16.93 9.17
CA LEU A 471 -1.48 15.76 8.35
C LEU A 471 -1.35 16.13 6.86
N LEU A 472 -2.39 16.79 6.33
CA LEU A 472 -2.50 17.02 4.89
C LEU A 472 -1.59 18.15 4.38
N LEU A 473 -1.20 19.11 5.22
CA LEU A 473 -0.32 20.22 4.85
C LEU A 473 1.14 20.02 5.31
N SER A 474 1.45 19.01 6.10
CA SER A 474 2.83 18.67 6.47
C SER A 474 3.69 18.37 5.23
N PRO A 475 5.03 18.57 5.31
CA PRO A 475 5.93 18.34 4.18
C PRO A 475 6.01 16.89 3.72
N GLY A 476 5.73 15.92 4.59
CA GLY A 476 5.72 14.49 4.27
C GLY A 476 4.60 14.10 3.30
N THR A 477 4.61 12.85 2.86
CA THR A 477 3.54 12.28 2.03
C THR A 477 2.38 11.87 2.93
N PRO A 478 1.17 12.42 2.78
CA PRO A 478 0.03 12.01 3.59
C PRO A 478 -0.56 10.70 3.10
N MET A 479 -0.99 9.86 4.04
CA MET A 479 -1.80 8.68 3.79
C MET A 479 -3.11 8.78 4.58
N LEU A 480 -4.21 8.50 3.90
CA LEU A 480 -5.55 8.38 4.46
C LEU A 480 -5.96 6.91 4.50
N PHE A 481 -6.59 6.49 5.57
CA PHE A 481 -7.23 5.19 5.66
C PHE A 481 -8.70 5.28 5.22
N MET A 482 -9.17 4.32 4.44
CA MET A 482 -10.51 4.30 3.86
C MET A 482 -11.62 4.74 4.84
N GLY A 483 -12.45 5.70 4.41
CA GLY A 483 -13.55 6.27 5.20
C GLY A 483 -13.11 7.34 6.22
N GLN A 484 -11.83 7.70 6.29
CA GLN A 484 -11.34 8.79 7.13
C GLN A 484 -11.86 10.13 6.63
N GLU A 485 -11.93 10.30 5.34
CA GLU A 485 -12.28 11.55 4.65
C GLU A 485 -13.72 12.01 4.90
N PHE A 486 -14.60 11.11 5.29
CA PHE A 486 -15.98 11.42 5.69
C PHE A 486 -16.31 10.96 7.11
N ALA A 487 -15.31 10.74 7.96
CA ALA A 487 -15.48 10.32 9.35
C ALA A 487 -16.43 9.12 9.50
N SER A 488 -16.18 8.06 8.74
CA SER A 488 -17.04 6.86 8.73
C SER A 488 -17.31 6.33 10.13
N SER A 489 -18.55 5.99 10.41
CA SER A 489 -18.97 5.37 11.67
C SER A 489 -18.58 3.90 11.78
N ALA A 490 -18.26 3.24 10.66
CA ALA A 490 -17.81 1.86 10.63
C ALA A 490 -16.50 1.68 11.40
N PRO A 491 -16.43 0.78 12.37
CA PRO A 491 -15.17 0.42 13.02
C PRO A 491 -14.26 -0.30 12.03
N PHE A 492 -13.00 -0.51 12.43
CA PHE A 492 -12.14 -1.46 11.72
C PHE A 492 -11.49 -2.38 12.75
N HIS A 493 -11.83 -3.66 12.67
CA HIS A 493 -11.32 -4.71 13.56
C HIS A 493 -10.36 -5.63 12.81
N TYR A 494 -9.53 -6.32 13.54
CA TYR A 494 -8.87 -7.50 12.99
C TYR A 494 -9.91 -8.61 12.81
N PHE A 495 -9.98 -9.18 11.61
CA PHE A 495 -10.86 -10.29 11.26
C PHE A 495 -10.14 -11.29 10.34
N ALA A 496 -10.41 -12.59 10.59
CA ALA A 496 -9.88 -13.70 9.80
C ALA A 496 -10.75 -14.93 9.98
N ASP A 497 -11.22 -15.54 8.90
CA ASP A 497 -12.07 -16.75 8.91
C ASP A 497 -11.19 -18.00 8.87
N HIS A 498 -10.55 -18.30 10.00
CA HIS A 498 -9.73 -19.48 10.16
C HIS A 498 -10.54 -20.70 10.63
N GLU A 499 -10.01 -21.92 10.40
CA GLU A 499 -10.53 -23.11 11.01
C GLU A 499 -10.52 -23.03 12.55
N MET A 500 -11.46 -23.74 13.18
CA MET A 500 -11.81 -23.61 14.61
C MET A 500 -10.60 -23.64 15.55
N GLU A 501 -9.64 -24.55 15.32
CA GLU A 501 -8.46 -24.66 16.20
C GLU A 501 -7.52 -23.46 16.06
N LEU A 502 -7.28 -23.04 14.82
CA LEU A 502 -6.45 -21.87 14.50
C LEU A 502 -7.14 -20.58 14.96
N ALA A 503 -8.44 -20.42 14.70
CA ALA A 503 -9.25 -19.29 15.15
C ALA A 503 -9.15 -19.08 16.67
N ALA A 504 -9.23 -20.18 17.46
CA ALA A 504 -9.08 -20.10 18.90
C ALA A 504 -7.67 -19.62 19.33
N LYS A 505 -6.61 -20.01 18.60
CA LYS A 505 -5.23 -19.56 18.85
C LYS A 505 -5.08 -18.09 18.50
N VAL A 506 -5.58 -17.68 17.33
CA VAL A 506 -5.55 -16.29 16.84
C VAL A 506 -6.31 -15.36 17.79
N ARG A 507 -7.53 -15.72 18.20
CA ARG A 507 -8.31 -14.96 19.19
C ARG A 507 -7.53 -14.77 20.49
N ARG A 508 -6.91 -15.84 21.02
CA ARG A 508 -6.10 -15.76 22.24
C ARG A 508 -4.91 -14.83 22.07
N GLY A 509 -4.14 -15.00 20.99
CA GLY A 509 -3.00 -14.12 20.67
C GLY A 509 -3.42 -12.67 20.55
N ARG A 510 -4.56 -12.40 19.92
CA ARG A 510 -5.11 -11.04 19.79
C ARG A 510 -5.46 -10.41 21.15
N VAL A 511 -6.10 -11.16 22.01
CA VAL A 511 -6.42 -10.72 23.39
C VAL A 511 -5.14 -10.44 24.19
N GLU A 512 -4.12 -11.29 24.07
CA GLU A 512 -2.82 -11.12 24.73
C GLU A 512 -2.09 -9.89 24.20
N PHE A 513 -2.06 -9.70 22.87
CA PHE A 513 -1.47 -8.53 22.25
C PHE A 513 -2.15 -7.23 22.70
N LEU A 514 -3.47 -7.16 22.71
CA LEU A 514 -4.22 -5.98 23.12
C LEU A 514 -4.12 -5.71 24.63
N ALA A 515 -3.82 -6.73 25.45
CA ALA A 515 -3.65 -6.54 26.89
C ALA A 515 -2.45 -5.66 27.30
N GLN A 516 -1.52 -5.39 26.39
CA GLN A 516 -0.45 -4.42 26.60
C GLN A 516 -0.96 -2.98 26.81
N PHE A 517 -2.14 -2.65 26.27
CA PHE A 517 -2.78 -1.37 26.50
C PHE A 517 -3.54 -1.41 27.82
N ARG A 518 -3.18 -0.51 28.75
CA ARG A 518 -3.81 -0.43 30.08
C ARG A 518 -5.31 -0.20 30.01
N SER A 519 -5.76 0.57 29.02
CA SER A 519 -7.17 0.85 28.76
C SER A 519 -7.96 -0.41 28.35
N ILE A 520 -7.29 -1.48 27.86
CA ILE A 520 -7.88 -2.73 27.42
C ILE A 520 -7.61 -3.86 28.43
N ALA A 521 -6.64 -3.71 29.30
CA ALA A 521 -6.15 -4.75 30.19
C ALA A 521 -7.20 -5.25 31.20
N SER A 522 -8.33 -4.56 31.43
CA SER A 522 -9.37 -5.03 32.36
C SER A 522 -10.10 -6.26 31.82
N GLY A 523 -10.45 -7.20 32.72
CA GLY A 523 -11.18 -8.41 32.35
C GLY A 523 -12.48 -8.14 31.60
N GLN A 524 -13.26 -7.14 32.06
CA GLN A 524 -14.52 -6.76 31.45
C GLN A 524 -14.34 -6.22 30.00
N THR A 525 -13.27 -5.45 29.73
CA THR A 525 -12.98 -4.96 28.39
C THR A 525 -12.54 -6.09 27.48
N ARG A 526 -11.75 -7.04 27.98
CA ARG A 526 -11.29 -8.20 27.18
C ARG A 526 -12.43 -9.10 26.74
N GLU A 527 -13.46 -9.30 27.59
CA GLU A 527 -14.66 -10.07 27.24
C GLU A 527 -15.51 -9.41 26.14
N GLN A 528 -15.33 -8.11 25.91
CA GLN A 528 -16.05 -7.33 24.90
C GLN A 528 -15.28 -7.17 23.59
N LEU A 529 -14.08 -7.75 23.47
CA LEU A 529 -13.32 -7.68 22.22
C LEU A 529 -14.04 -8.48 21.13
N ALA A 530 -14.09 -7.89 19.94
CA ALA A 530 -14.65 -8.56 18.78
C ALA A 530 -13.87 -9.84 18.46
N ALA A 531 -14.57 -10.93 18.18
CA ALA A 531 -13.96 -12.18 17.77
C ALA A 531 -13.50 -12.09 16.32
N PRO A 532 -12.22 -12.34 16.00
CA PRO A 532 -11.72 -12.24 14.64
C PRO A 532 -12.43 -13.16 13.64
N GLU A 533 -12.82 -14.35 14.08
CA GLU A 533 -13.48 -15.39 13.28
C GLU A 533 -14.98 -15.16 13.07
N ASP A 534 -15.56 -14.15 13.71
CA ASP A 534 -16.98 -13.87 13.58
C ASP A 534 -17.27 -13.06 12.30
N ALA A 535 -18.17 -13.58 11.47
CA ALA A 535 -18.59 -12.90 10.26
C ALA A 535 -19.21 -11.51 10.53
N GLU A 536 -19.85 -11.30 11.68
CA GLU A 536 -20.39 -10.01 12.09
C GLU A 536 -19.26 -8.99 12.32
N THR A 537 -18.09 -9.43 12.85
CA THR A 537 -16.91 -8.57 13.02
C THR A 537 -16.46 -8.01 11.67
N PHE A 538 -16.42 -8.85 10.64
CA PHE A 538 -16.10 -8.43 9.26
C PHE A 538 -17.17 -7.50 8.68
N GLU A 539 -18.45 -7.88 8.75
CA GLU A 539 -19.56 -7.11 8.15
C GLU A 539 -19.68 -5.70 8.74
N ARG A 540 -19.39 -5.53 10.03
CA ARG A 540 -19.41 -4.23 10.70
C ARG A 540 -18.32 -3.27 10.22
N CYS A 541 -17.24 -3.80 9.63
CA CYS A 541 -16.13 -2.99 9.09
C CYS A 541 -16.42 -2.39 7.71
N LYS A 542 -17.52 -2.81 7.05
CA LYS A 542 -17.90 -2.31 5.72
C LYS A 542 -18.35 -0.86 5.78
N LEU A 543 -17.83 -0.04 4.85
CA LEU A 543 -18.19 1.38 4.77
C LEU A 543 -19.62 1.59 4.25
N ASP A 544 -20.23 2.69 4.69
CA ASP A 544 -21.47 3.22 4.13
C ASP A 544 -21.22 4.62 3.53
N PHE A 545 -21.09 4.69 2.22
CA PHE A 545 -20.80 5.93 1.51
C PHE A 545 -21.91 7.01 1.59
N LYS A 546 -23.11 6.66 2.08
CA LYS A 546 -24.14 7.65 2.39
C LYS A 546 -23.70 8.62 3.48
N GLU A 547 -22.74 8.20 4.31
CA GLU A 547 -22.16 9.06 5.35
C GLU A 547 -21.39 10.25 4.77
N ARG A 548 -20.96 10.25 3.50
CA ARG A 548 -20.38 11.41 2.81
C ARG A 548 -21.32 12.61 2.81
N GLU A 549 -22.62 12.35 2.62
CA GLU A 549 -23.64 13.41 2.66
C GLU A 549 -23.94 13.85 4.09
N THR A 550 -24.00 12.89 5.03
CA THR A 550 -24.28 13.16 6.45
C THR A 550 -23.13 13.90 7.12
N HIS A 551 -21.89 13.61 6.74
CA HIS A 551 -20.67 14.21 7.28
C HIS A 551 -19.98 15.09 6.23
N LYS A 552 -20.78 15.84 5.47
CA LYS A 552 -20.30 16.67 4.35
C LYS A 552 -19.21 17.67 4.80
N GLU A 553 -19.28 18.19 6.00
CA GLU A 553 -18.32 19.14 6.54
C GLU A 553 -16.91 18.52 6.64
N VAL A 554 -16.83 17.24 7.02
CA VAL A 554 -15.55 16.53 7.13
C VAL A 554 -15.00 16.21 5.73
N TYR A 555 -15.90 15.82 4.81
CA TYR A 555 -15.53 15.56 3.43
C TYR A 555 -15.01 16.83 2.73
N ASP A 556 -15.73 17.94 2.86
CA ASP A 556 -15.33 19.24 2.30
C ASP A 556 -13.99 19.73 2.90
N LEU A 557 -13.76 19.51 4.20
CA LEU A 557 -12.48 19.80 4.85
C LEU A 557 -11.31 19.06 4.17
N HIS A 558 -11.45 17.76 3.97
CA HIS A 558 -10.40 16.94 3.32
C HIS A 558 -10.18 17.39 1.88
N ARG A 559 -11.27 17.58 1.11
CA ARG A 559 -11.18 18.02 -0.30
C ARG A 559 -10.46 19.36 -0.43
N ASP A 560 -10.83 20.34 0.38
CA ASP A 560 -10.26 21.69 0.31
C ASP A 560 -8.79 21.71 0.77
N LEU A 561 -8.42 20.93 1.77
CA LEU A 561 -7.03 20.77 2.21
C LEU A 561 -6.17 20.04 1.16
N LEU A 562 -6.70 18.98 0.54
CA LEU A 562 -6.00 18.27 -0.53
C LEU A 562 -5.83 19.16 -1.77
N ARG A 563 -6.85 19.97 -2.10
CA ARG A 563 -6.72 20.98 -3.14
C ARG A 563 -5.63 21.99 -2.78
N LEU A 564 -5.66 22.56 -1.57
CA LEU A 564 -4.65 23.50 -1.11
C LEU A 564 -3.24 22.90 -1.18
N ARG A 565 -3.04 21.67 -0.66
CA ARG A 565 -1.76 20.96 -0.76
C ARG A 565 -1.24 20.87 -2.19
N ARG A 566 -2.11 20.56 -3.16
CA ARG A 566 -1.72 20.27 -4.54
C ARG A 566 -1.55 21.53 -5.39
N THR A 567 -2.34 22.58 -5.13
CA THR A 567 -2.36 23.79 -5.97
C THR A 567 -1.53 24.94 -5.42
N ASP A 568 -1.31 25.00 -4.11
CA ASP A 568 -0.44 26.01 -3.54
C ASP A 568 1.04 25.68 -3.80
N ALA A 569 1.75 26.58 -4.44
CA ALA A 569 3.12 26.37 -4.90
C ALA A 569 4.11 26.11 -3.77
N VAL A 570 3.82 26.61 -2.55
CA VAL A 570 4.69 26.46 -1.39
C VAL A 570 4.49 25.08 -0.74
N PHE A 571 3.24 24.65 -0.53
CA PHE A 571 2.95 23.32 0.05
C PHE A 571 3.30 22.19 -0.93
N SER A 572 2.97 22.34 -2.21
CA SER A 572 3.23 21.31 -3.23
C SER A 572 4.72 21.11 -3.50
N ALA A 573 5.56 22.09 -3.20
CA ALA A 573 6.99 22.04 -3.45
C ALA A 573 7.72 20.95 -2.64
N GLN A 574 7.25 20.57 -1.46
CA GLN A 574 7.88 19.58 -0.56
C GLN A 574 9.41 19.69 -0.54
N ARG A 575 9.90 20.89 -0.25
CA ARG A 575 11.34 21.19 -0.35
C ARG A 575 12.11 20.61 0.81
N LEU A 576 13.25 20.04 0.52
CA LEU A 576 14.23 19.71 1.54
C LEU A 576 14.62 20.99 2.31
N ARG A 577 14.45 21.00 3.64
CA ARG A 577 14.67 22.15 4.51
C ARG A 577 13.80 23.38 4.18
N GLY A 578 12.68 23.16 3.49
CA GLY A 578 11.74 24.21 3.13
C GLY A 578 10.78 24.62 4.26
N VAL A 579 10.91 24.04 5.45
CA VAL A 579 10.07 24.31 6.61
C VAL A 579 10.91 24.54 7.86
N ASP A 580 10.49 25.51 8.67
CA ASP A 580 10.93 25.66 10.05
C ASP A 580 9.71 25.75 10.98
N GLY A 581 9.90 25.59 12.29
CA GLY A 581 8.78 25.61 13.24
C GLY A 581 9.21 25.99 14.63
N ALA A 582 8.25 26.55 15.37
CA ALA A 582 8.42 26.97 16.75
C ALA A 582 7.22 26.59 17.62
N VAL A 583 7.50 26.25 18.85
CA VAL A 583 6.49 26.05 19.89
C VAL A 583 5.99 27.41 20.39
N LEU A 584 4.69 27.66 20.27
CA LEU A 584 4.08 28.90 20.72
C LEU A 584 3.49 28.76 22.13
N GLY A 585 3.05 27.59 22.50
CA GLY A 585 2.42 27.31 23.79
C GLY A 585 2.41 25.82 24.10
N VAL A 586 1.74 25.42 25.16
CA VAL A 586 1.71 24.02 25.64
C VAL A 586 1.14 23.06 24.58
N GLU A 587 0.13 23.51 23.83
CA GLU A 587 -0.55 22.73 22.78
C GLU A 587 -0.58 23.49 21.44
N SER A 588 0.27 24.54 21.26
CA SER A 588 0.26 25.40 20.09
C SER A 588 1.65 25.54 19.49
N PHE A 589 1.74 25.57 18.15
CA PHE A 589 2.97 25.73 17.40
C PHE A 589 2.70 26.36 16.03
N VAL A 590 3.76 26.84 15.40
CA VAL A 590 3.76 27.34 14.03
C VAL A 590 4.75 26.54 13.19
N LEU A 591 4.38 26.26 11.96
CA LEU A 591 5.28 25.81 10.88
C LEU A 591 5.30 26.93 9.82
N ARG A 592 6.49 27.41 9.46
CA ARG A 592 6.69 28.34 8.36
C ARG A 592 7.30 27.61 7.18
N PHE A 593 6.58 27.60 6.08
CA PHE A 593 7.02 27.08 4.80
C PHE A 593 7.57 28.22 4.00
N PHE A 594 8.84 28.13 3.62
CA PHE A 594 9.53 29.18 2.88
C PHE A 594 9.22 29.08 1.39
N GLY A 595 8.82 30.18 0.81
CA GLY A 595 8.67 30.35 -0.64
C GLY A 595 10.01 30.34 -1.38
N ASN A 596 10.04 30.68 -2.69
CA ASN A 596 11.29 30.77 -3.45
C ASN A 596 12.08 32.01 -3.02
N ASP A 597 13.36 31.80 -2.66
CA ASP A 597 14.29 32.89 -2.26
C ASP A 597 14.71 33.83 -3.40
N THR A 598 14.26 33.56 -4.64
CA THR A 598 14.67 34.32 -5.83
C THR A 598 13.76 35.47 -6.18
N ASP A 599 12.59 35.57 -5.54
CA ASP A 599 11.64 36.63 -5.82
C ASP A 599 11.67 37.70 -4.73
N GLU A 600 11.76 38.97 -5.12
CA GLU A 600 11.51 40.15 -4.26
C GLU A 600 10.14 40.04 -3.54
N ASP A 601 9.31 39.08 -3.96
CA ASP A 601 8.02 38.69 -3.42
C ASP A 601 8.07 37.36 -2.66
N ALA A 602 8.80 37.27 -1.54
CA ALA A 602 8.73 36.11 -0.66
C ALA A 602 7.27 35.69 -0.37
N ASP A 603 6.89 34.50 -0.84
CA ASP A 603 5.51 33.98 -0.74
C ASP A 603 5.46 32.81 0.26
N ASP A 604 5.79 33.07 1.52
CA ASP A 604 5.81 32.07 2.58
C ASP A 604 4.39 31.67 2.99
N ARG A 605 4.27 30.51 3.64
CA ARG A 605 3.02 30.12 4.35
C ARG A 605 3.30 29.85 5.82
N LEU A 606 2.37 30.29 6.68
CA LEU A 606 2.33 29.79 8.04
C LEU A 606 1.21 28.77 8.16
N LEU A 607 1.51 27.64 8.74
CA LEU A 607 0.52 26.70 9.29
C LEU A 607 0.62 26.82 10.81
N ILE A 608 -0.38 27.45 11.44
CA ILE A 608 -0.47 27.60 12.90
C ILE A 608 -1.46 26.57 13.40
N VAL A 609 -1.06 25.75 14.36
CA VAL A 609 -1.89 24.70 14.95
C VAL A 609 -2.01 24.94 16.45
N ASN A 610 -3.23 24.97 16.93
CA ASN A 610 -3.55 25.03 18.36
C ASN A 610 -4.49 23.87 18.71
N LEU A 611 -3.99 22.85 19.39
CA LEU A 611 -4.79 21.70 19.86
C LEU A 611 -5.43 21.94 21.22
N GLY A 612 -5.03 23.02 21.91
CA GLY A 612 -5.53 23.43 23.23
C GLY A 612 -6.73 24.38 23.17
N PRO A 613 -7.03 25.06 24.29
CA PRO A 613 -8.01 26.16 24.34
C PRO A 613 -7.50 27.39 23.59
N ASP A 614 -8.36 28.45 23.53
CA ASP A 614 -7.96 29.75 23.01
C ASP A 614 -6.65 30.21 23.65
N PHE A 615 -5.74 30.71 22.83
CA PHE A 615 -4.40 31.06 23.27
C PHE A 615 -4.01 32.46 22.79
N ASN A 616 -3.69 33.34 23.74
CA ASN A 616 -3.21 34.70 23.46
C ASN A 616 -1.70 34.77 23.65
N LEU A 617 -0.99 35.11 22.56
CA LEU A 617 0.44 35.30 22.55
C LEU A 617 0.75 36.80 22.69
N ASN A 618 0.92 37.26 23.93
CA ASN A 618 1.18 38.67 24.26
C ASN A 618 2.23 38.78 25.39
N PRO A 619 3.46 39.20 25.10
CA PRO A 619 4.03 39.50 23.77
C PRO A 619 4.20 38.27 22.91
N ALA A 620 4.47 38.47 21.59
CA ALA A 620 4.72 37.40 20.63
C ALA A 620 6.16 37.45 20.04
N PRO A 621 7.20 37.17 20.85
CA PRO A 621 8.60 37.32 20.44
C PRO A 621 9.09 36.09 19.67
N GLU A 622 8.32 35.64 18.65
CA GLU A 622 8.66 34.51 17.81
C GLU A 622 8.98 34.99 16.38
N PRO A 623 10.26 34.86 15.92
CA PRO A 623 10.68 35.36 14.60
C PRO A 623 9.93 34.75 13.44
N LEU A 624 9.46 33.48 13.53
CA LEU A 624 8.72 32.83 12.45
C LEU A 624 7.34 33.47 12.21
N LEU A 625 6.80 34.22 13.19
CA LEU A 625 5.56 34.98 13.04
C LEU A 625 5.76 36.32 12.34
N ALA A 626 7.00 36.79 12.15
CA ALA A 626 7.25 38.04 11.47
C ALA A 626 6.89 37.92 9.99
N PRO A 627 6.06 38.84 9.42
CA PRO A 627 5.77 38.81 7.99
C PRO A 627 7.00 39.19 7.18
N PRO A 628 7.08 38.79 5.90
CA PRO A 628 8.11 39.29 4.99
C PRO A 628 8.12 40.82 4.90
N VAL A 629 9.26 41.43 4.57
CA VAL A 629 9.42 42.87 4.51
C VAL A 629 8.38 43.52 3.58
N GLY A 630 7.67 44.53 4.08
CA GLY A 630 6.64 45.24 3.31
C GLY A 630 5.31 44.49 3.18
N LYS A 631 5.13 43.38 3.90
CA LYS A 631 3.90 42.57 3.87
C LYS A 631 3.27 42.46 5.26
N VAL A 632 2.05 41.95 5.28
CA VAL A 632 1.26 41.58 6.46
C VAL A 632 0.74 40.16 6.27
N TRP A 633 0.46 39.45 7.34
CA TRP A 633 -0.19 38.14 7.24
C TRP A 633 -1.69 38.27 6.98
N MET A 634 -2.18 37.53 6.02
CA MET A 634 -3.60 37.37 5.72
C MET A 634 -4.01 35.93 5.95
N LEU A 635 -5.16 35.72 6.58
CA LEU A 635 -5.72 34.39 6.72
C LEU A 635 -6.11 33.87 5.32
N ALA A 636 -5.60 32.72 4.94
CA ALA A 636 -5.89 32.07 3.66
C ALA A 636 -6.86 30.89 3.82
N TRP A 637 -6.79 30.20 4.96
CA TRP A 637 -7.66 29.07 5.26
C TRP A 637 -7.74 28.88 6.79
N SER A 638 -8.89 28.35 7.25
CA SER A 638 -9.10 28.03 8.67
C SER A 638 -9.91 26.76 8.84
N SER A 639 -9.52 25.93 9.80
CA SER A 639 -10.30 24.76 10.21
C SER A 639 -11.62 25.13 10.90
N GLU A 640 -11.76 26.40 11.34
CA GLU A 640 -12.95 26.93 12.04
C GLU A 640 -13.91 27.63 11.08
N ASP A 641 -13.73 27.48 9.76
CA ASP A 641 -14.74 27.89 8.78
C ASP A 641 -16.05 27.12 9.00
N TRP A 642 -17.17 27.82 8.84
CA TRP A 642 -18.52 27.25 9.00
C TRP A 642 -18.78 26.05 8.09
N ARG A 643 -18.16 26.03 6.90
CA ARG A 643 -18.26 24.92 5.95
C ARG A 643 -17.76 23.58 6.52
N TYR A 644 -16.89 23.62 7.50
CA TYR A 644 -16.29 22.45 8.15
C TYR A 644 -16.88 22.19 9.55
N GLY A 645 -18.02 22.85 9.89
CA GLY A 645 -18.62 22.78 11.22
C GLY A 645 -17.80 23.51 12.30
N GLY A 646 -17.03 24.51 11.90
CA GLY A 646 -16.30 25.40 12.80
C GLY A 646 -17.17 26.51 13.39
N SER A 647 -16.56 27.32 14.23
CA SER A 647 -17.24 28.42 14.98
C SER A 647 -16.94 29.80 14.39
N GLY A 648 -16.28 29.86 13.24
CA GLY A 648 -15.74 31.08 12.66
C GLY A 648 -14.33 31.41 13.20
N THR A 649 -13.61 32.26 12.47
CA THR A 649 -12.23 32.62 12.82
C THR A 649 -12.11 34.12 13.02
N PRO A 650 -11.81 34.61 14.24
CA PRO A 650 -11.41 35.99 14.44
C PRO A 650 -10.06 36.22 13.74
N LEU A 651 -9.74 37.50 13.47
CA LEU A 651 -8.41 37.86 12.94
C LEU A 651 -7.33 37.37 13.90
N PRO A 652 -6.42 36.48 13.46
CA PRO A 652 -5.40 35.90 14.35
C PRO A 652 -4.35 36.93 14.79
N GLU A 653 -3.99 37.86 13.91
CA GLU A 653 -3.06 38.95 14.19
C GLU A 653 -3.82 40.27 14.32
N THR A 654 -3.68 40.92 15.44
CA THR A 654 -4.30 42.23 15.77
C THR A 654 -3.23 43.23 16.18
N LYS A 655 -3.62 44.51 16.32
CA LYS A 655 -2.73 45.55 16.88
C LYS A 655 -2.24 45.23 18.31
N ASN A 656 -2.89 44.29 18.99
CA ASN A 656 -2.61 43.92 20.38
C ASN A 656 -1.96 42.52 20.50
N ASN A 657 -1.45 41.96 19.39
CA ASN A 657 -0.79 40.63 19.32
C ASN A 657 -1.61 39.49 18.70
N TRP A 658 -1.12 38.29 18.84
CA TRP A 658 -1.70 37.10 18.24
C TRP A 658 -2.72 36.44 19.17
N CYS A 659 -3.91 36.17 18.62
CA CYS A 659 -4.96 35.40 19.28
C CYS A 659 -5.26 34.15 18.43
N LEU A 660 -4.95 32.98 18.96
CA LEU A 660 -5.15 31.69 18.29
C LEU A 660 -6.42 31.03 18.81
N PRO A 661 -7.43 30.80 17.97
CA PRO A 661 -8.61 30.04 18.36
C PRO A 661 -8.24 28.67 18.90
N GLY A 662 -8.96 28.17 19.88
CA GLY A 662 -8.72 26.84 20.43
C GLY A 662 -9.12 25.74 19.48
N ARG A 663 -8.37 24.63 19.48
CA ARG A 663 -8.62 23.41 18.69
C ARG A 663 -8.76 23.71 17.20
N SER A 664 -7.86 24.56 16.69
CA SER A 664 -7.88 25.07 15.32
C SER A 664 -6.56 24.90 14.60
N ALA A 665 -6.63 24.95 13.27
CA ALA A 665 -5.49 25.16 12.40
C ALA A 665 -5.77 26.30 11.42
N LEU A 666 -4.77 27.16 11.23
CA LEU A 666 -4.85 28.36 10.41
C LEU A 666 -3.74 28.35 9.37
N VAL A 667 -4.05 28.70 8.14
CA VAL A 667 -3.04 28.96 7.10
C VAL A 667 -3.01 30.46 6.81
N MET A 668 -1.82 31.06 6.96
CA MET A 668 -1.59 32.47 6.63
C MET A 668 -0.74 32.59 5.38
N ARG A 669 -1.02 33.63 4.58
CA ARG A 669 -0.21 34.03 3.43
C ARG A 669 0.19 35.48 3.55
N PRO A 670 1.35 35.90 3.00
CA PRO A 670 1.73 37.31 2.99
C PRO A 670 0.91 38.09 1.95
N ALA A 671 0.55 39.34 2.31
CA ALA A 671 -0.09 40.28 1.41
C ALA A 671 0.54 41.67 1.59
N PRO A 672 0.48 42.56 0.57
CA PRO A 672 0.98 43.91 0.69
C PRO A 672 0.36 44.68 1.87
N VAL A 673 1.13 45.55 2.51
CA VAL A 673 0.62 46.44 3.57
C VAL A 673 -0.53 47.29 3.00
N GLY A 674 -1.65 47.37 3.74
CA GLY A 674 -2.86 48.08 3.33
C GLY A 674 -3.90 47.22 2.61
N THR A 675 -3.60 45.95 2.35
CA THR A 675 -4.63 45.00 1.90
C THR A 675 -5.68 44.83 2.99
N VAL A 676 -6.93 45.12 2.65
CA VAL A 676 -8.07 44.94 3.57
C VAL A 676 -8.51 43.47 3.51
N PRO A 677 -8.62 42.78 4.65
CA PRO A 677 -9.19 41.44 4.66
C PRO A 677 -10.61 41.48 4.07
N ASP A 678 -10.89 40.63 3.10
CA ASP A 678 -12.25 40.43 2.62
C ASP A 678 -13.03 39.65 3.70
N PRO A 679 -13.99 40.24 4.42
CA PRO A 679 -14.73 39.53 5.43
C PRO A 679 -15.66 38.44 4.87
N ALA A 680 -15.91 38.44 3.58
CA ALA A 680 -16.67 37.40 2.86
C ALA A 680 -15.79 36.38 2.11
N GLY A 681 -14.49 36.61 2.02
CA GLY A 681 -13.58 35.98 1.06
C GLY A 681 -12.95 34.66 1.46
N TYR A 682 -13.44 33.94 2.46
CA TYR A 682 -12.93 32.58 2.77
C TYR A 682 -13.67 31.46 2.03
N GLY A 683 -14.43 31.81 0.99
CA GLY A 683 -15.11 30.91 0.09
C GLY A 683 -14.82 31.28 -1.36
N GLY A 684 -13.62 31.03 -1.85
CA GLY A 684 -13.40 31.01 -3.31
C GLY A 684 -14.27 29.91 -3.89
N GLY A 685 -15.43 30.26 -4.46
CA GLY A 685 -16.15 29.42 -5.42
C GLY A 685 -15.22 29.07 -6.59
N PRO A 686 -15.56 28.08 -7.39
CA PRO A 686 -14.79 27.73 -8.58
C PRO A 686 -14.54 29.00 -9.41
N SER A 687 -13.33 29.18 -9.91
CA SER A 687 -13.05 30.26 -10.86
C SER A 687 -13.90 30.06 -12.11
N GLU A 688 -14.25 31.14 -12.81
CA GLU A 688 -15.00 31.06 -14.07
C GLU A 688 -14.36 30.11 -15.10
N GLU A 689 -13.05 29.82 -14.98
CA GLU A 689 -12.34 28.79 -15.76
C GLU A 689 -12.66 27.36 -15.34
N GLU A 690 -13.01 27.11 -14.07
CA GLU A 690 -13.42 25.79 -13.59
C GLU A 690 -14.90 25.49 -13.90
N GLU A 691 -15.77 26.50 -13.89
CA GLU A 691 -17.14 26.38 -14.40
C GLU A 691 -17.14 26.10 -15.92
N THR A 692 -16.30 26.78 -16.68
CA THR A 692 -16.17 26.55 -18.14
C THR A 692 -15.65 25.15 -18.48
N ARG A 693 -14.81 24.55 -17.62
CA ARG A 693 -14.37 23.16 -17.77
C ARG A 693 -15.45 22.14 -17.41
N LYS A 694 -16.27 22.45 -16.44
CA LYS A 694 -17.41 21.60 -16.04
C LYS A 694 -18.46 21.55 -17.13
N ASP A 695 -18.81 22.70 -17.69
CA ASP A 695 -19.72 22.82 -18.82
C ASP A 695 -19.18 22.14 -20.09
N ALA A 696 -17.84 22.13 -20.30
CA ALA A 696 -17.22 21.41 -21.40
C ALA A 696 -17.24 19.88 -21.20
N LEU A 697 -17.22 19.38 -19.96
CA LEU A 697 -17.32 17.95 -19.66
C LEU A 697 -18.78 17.45 -19.75
N GLU A 698 -19.75 18.26 -19.36
CA GLU A 698 -21.17 17.92 -19.48
C GLU A 698 -21.66 17.95 -20.94
N SER A 699 -21.03 18.74 -21.83
CA SER A 699 -21.34 18.76 -23.27
C SER A 699 -20.83 17.55 -24.05
N TRP A 700 -20.04 16.67 -23.44
CA TRP A 700 -19.53 15.42 -24.07
C TRP A 700 -20.34 14.18 -23.68
N GLU A 701 -21.33 14.32 -22.80
CA GLU A 701 -22.25 13.22 -22.42
C GLU A 701 -23.59 13.26 -23.23
N GLU A 702 -23.81 14.28 -24.08
CA GLU A 702 -25.03 14.41 -24.89
C GLU A 702 -24.83 14.15 -26.40
N ASP A 703 -23.65 13.72 -26.86
CA ASP A 703 -23.39 13.24 -28.24
C ASP A 703 -22.86 11.77 -28.18
#